data_3781a2ad1454eb3e00ca88b642121b9f
#
_entry.id   3781a2ad1454eb3e00ca88b642121b9f
#
_cell.length_a   1.000
_cell.length_b   1.000
_cell.length_c   1.000
_cell.angle_alpha   90.00
_cell.angle_beta   90.00
_cell.angle_gamma   90.00
#
_symmetry.space_group_name_H-M   'P 1'
#
loop_
_entity.id
_entity.type
_entity.pdbx_description
1 polymer ?
#
loop_
_entity_poly.entity_id
_entity_poly.type
_entity_poly.pdbx_seq_one_letter_code
_entity_poly.pdbx_strand_id
1 'polypeptide(L)'
;MFKNNKIMQLWLLSLATTSVAAQAENREETITVTQSVSEEPTAPVKGIVATQTLSATKTRAEIVKTPQSVSVITRDQMNMQDVTSVSQALRYSAGVFTEYRGSSNRNDEVFVRGFSYVPKFLDGLSFGATASSQTGTIDPWLLERVELVRGPASVLFGQVNPGGLISMTSKRPTAESIHNVQFRTGNNDLAEGAFDFGGKLSDDGRVLYRVNGIARTQHNQVDDYKETRMAIAPAITWYPNDQTRFTLLTSYQKDPDAGYRNFLPAYGTVKSVDGKYIPRDFNVSDPNYNQSWREQTTIGYELEHQFADDLTFRQNARYASIKQKYRYLVYASSAANSTVLTRRAQHEERTTNEFGLDNQLEYLMETGSVSHTLLGGFDYKTSKDKQLLERGSGSQYDLDWTNPVYGVNVDESTFKTATDEQQNLDQMGLYLQDQMSWNSWEWLVSGRYDWSEVRTHDFTNGSLTQQNDSKFTWRTGLLYAFDSGLSPYVSYSTSFEPNLQTNRAPGVAPFKPTTGEQAEIGLKYQPVDSTLMTLALYDLTQDNVATYNSAEGWFENAGKVRSKGVEAEIHSTLMDNINLIGSYTHTDAKTKSTTVAGTEGKTPARIPAHMASAFASYTVPGGALKSLTAGVGMRYIGTSYGDAKNTFKVPSVDLYDAMLSYDLGEINRSLKGASVQFNVNNVADTKYVASCASDTACFYGIGRTVTATVNYRW
;
A
#
# COMPACT_ATOMS: atom_id res chain seq x y z
N MET A 1 29.35 -11.84 20.61
CA MET A 1 30.58 -11.17 21.07
C MET A 1 31.38 -10.77 19.82
N PHE A 2 30.96 -9.74 19.14
CA PHE A 2 31.70 -9.17 18.02
C PHE A 2 32.10 -7.73 18.38
N LYS A 3 33.29 -7.58 18.94
CA LYS A 3 34.04 -6.33 18.94
C LYS A 3 34.82 -6.30 17.63
N ASN A 4 34.48 -5.38 16.73
CA ASN A 4 35.43 -4.46 16.11
C ASN A 4 34.79 -3.68 14.95
N ASN A 5 34.84 -2.38 15.11
CA ASN A 5 34.59 -1.34 14.11
C ASN A 5 35.62 -1.44 12.93
N LYS A 6 35.44 -2.35 11.99
CA LYS A 6 36.28 -2.45 10.78
C LYS A 6 35.54 -2.74 9.47
N ILE A 7 34.21 -2.71 9.43
CA ILE A 7 33.45 -3.01 8.19
C ILE A 7 33.13 -1.75 7.37
N MET A 8 33.42 -0.56 7.88
CA MET A 8 33.12 0.70 7.19
C MET A 8 34.26 1.27 6.30
N GLN A 9 35.32 0.52 6.04
CA GLN A 9 36.45 0.97 5.21
C GLN A 9 36.67 0.23 3.90
N LEU A 10 35.79 -0.66 3.46
CA LEU A 10 36.05 -1.51 2.27
C LEU A 10 35.22 -1.16 1.02
N TRP A 11 34.43 -0.11 0.99
CA TRP A 11 33.54 0.22 -0.14
C TRP A 11 33.87 1.54 -0.86
N LEU A 12 35.07 2.09 -0.69
CA LEU A 12 35.57 3.28 -1.40
C LEU A 12 36.81 2.97 -2.27
N LEU A 13 36.78 1.88 -3.02
CA LEU A 13 37.83 1.60 -4.00
C LEU A 13 37.26 1.03 -5.27
N SER A 14 37.32 1.83 -6.28
CA SER A 14 37.50 1.58 -7.72
C SER A 14 36.50 2.33 -8.62
N LEU A 15 36.77 3.61 -8.76
CA LEU A 15 36.51 4.33 -10.01
C LEU A 15 37.87 4.90 -10.48
N ALA A 16 38.65 4.03 -11.06
CA ALA A 16 39.84 4.47 -11.84
C ALA A 16 39.45 4.49 -13.31
N THR A 17 39.31 5.67 -13.85
CA THR A 17 39.11 5.99 -15.26
C THR A 17 40.38 5.68 -16.06
N THR A 18 40.28 4.81 -17.05
CA THR A 18 41.22 4.76 -18.18
C THR A 18 40.57 5.43 -19.37
N SER A 19 41.06 6.64 -19.69
CA SER A 19 40.74 7.36 -20.91
C SER A 19 41.46 6.69 -22.09
N VAL A 20 40.69 6.16 -23.05
CA VAL A 20 41.18 5.87 -24.40
C VAL A 20 40.51 6.90 -25.33
N ALA A 21 41.32 7.76 -25.88
CA ALA A 21 40.88 8.68 -26.93
C ALA A 21 40.74 7.92 -28.25
N ALA A 22 39.53 7.89 -28.80
CA ALA A 22 39.27 7.51 -30.19
C ALA A 22 38.63 8.71 -30.89
N GLN A 23 39.20 9.04 -32.07
CA GLN A 23 38.81 10.13 -32.93
C GLN A 23 37.37 9.94 -33.45
N ALA A 24 36.59 11.00 -33.35
CA ALA A 24 35.22 11.05 -33.85
C ALA A 24 35.23 11.37 -35.35
N GLU A 25 34.70 10.49 -36.17
CA GLU A 25 34.15 10.82 -37.50
C GLU A 25 32.69 11.28 -37.30
N ASN A 26 32.40 12.51 -37.75
CA ASN A 26 31.06 13.08 -37.73
C ASN A 26 30.13 12.28 -38.66
N ARG A 27 29.26 11.51 -38.12
CA ARG A 27 27.95 11.13 -38.73
C ARG A 27 26.84 11.62 -37.81
N GLU A 28 26.10 12.60 -38.30
CA GLU A 28 24.77 12.92 -37.77
C GLU A 28 23.85 11.74 -38.05
N GLU A 29 23.87 10.73 -37.21
CA GLU A 29 22.80 9.76 -37.12
C GLU A 29 21.83 10.29 -36.08
N THR A 30 20.64 10.68 -36.54
CA THR A 30 19.48 10.94 -35.69
C THR A 30 19.16 9.63 -34.99
N ILE A 31 19.66 9.48 -33.75
CA ILE A 31 19.34 8.32 -32.90
C ILE A 31 17.86 8.47 -32.53
N THR A 32 17.01 7.79 -33.29
CA THR A 32 15.63 7.54 -32.87
C THR A 32 15.70 6.52 -31.74
N VAL A 33 15.67 7.00 -30.49
CA VAL A 33 15.46 6.14 -29.32
C VAL A 33 14.02 5.63 -29.42
N THR A 34 13.79 4.65 -30.26
CA THR A 34 12.56 3.86 -30.33
C THR A 34 12.73 2.60 -29.49
N GLN A 35 13.09 2.77 -28.21
CA GLN A 35 12.64 1.80 -27.23
C GLN A 35 11.16 2.13 -27.02
N SER A 36 10.26 1.26 -27.49
CA SER A 36 8.83 1.48 -27.35
C SER A 36 8.53 1.67 -25.86
N VAL A 37 7.97 2.80 -25.46
CA VAL A 37 7.54 3.15 -24.10
C VAL A 37 6.59 2.08 -23.52
N SER A 38 6.10 1.17 -24.35
CA SER A 38 5.21 0.05 -24.01
C SER A 38 5.91 -1.17 -23.39
N GLU A 39 7.25 -1.24 -23.34
CA GLU A 39 8.00 -2.42 -22.86
C GLU A 39 8.55 -2.28 -21.44
N GLU A 40 8.51 -1.10 -20.84
CA GLU A 40 8.95 -0.89 -19.46
C GLU A 40 7.80 -1.16 -18.48
N PRO A 41 7.91 -2.15 -17.56
CA PRO A 41 6.84 -2.44 -16.58
C PRO A 41 6.52 -1.27 -15.63
N THR A 42 7.39 -0.28 -15.53
CA THR A 42 7.18 0.94 -14.73
C THR A 42 6.64 2.11 -15.53
N ALA A 43 6.52 1.96 -16.86
CA ALA A 43 5.99 3.00 -17.74
C ALA A 43 4.48 3.23 -17.55
N PRO A 44 3.97 4.40 -17.98
CA PRO A 44 2.55 4.66 -18.03
C PRO A 44 1.81 3.62 -18.88
N VAL A 45 0.73 3.06 -18.32
CA VAL A 45 -0.17 2.14 -19.03
C VAL A 45 -1.40 2.90 -19.45
N LYS A 46 -1.76 2.83 -20.74
CA LYS A 46 -3.02 3.37 -21.25
C LYS A 46 -4.17 2.43 -20.89
N GLY A 47 -5.25 2.99 -20.34
CA GLY A 47 -6.42 2.21 -19.94
C GLY A 47 -6.25 1.51 -18.60
N ILE A 48 -7.09 0.50 -18.36
CA ILE A 48 -7.23 -0.17 -17.05
C ILE A 48 -6.59 -1.55 -17.00
N VAL A 49 -6.03 -2.05 -18.09
CA VAL A 49 -5.44 -3.39 -18.17
C VAL A 49 -3.93 -3.28 -18.33
N ALA A 50 -3.19 -3.78 -17.35
CA ALA A 50 -1.74 -3.93 -17.43
C ALA A 50 -1.40 -5.38 -17.81
N THR A 51 -0.41 -5.56 -18.68
CA THR A 51 0.05 -6.88 -19.13
C THR A 51 1.33 -7.33 -18.43
N GLN A 52 2.06 -6.39 -17.81
CA GLN A 52 3.37 -6.64 -17.20
C GLN A 52 3.44 -6.14 -15.75
N THR A 53 4.29 -6.77 -14.95
CA THR A 53 4.59 -6.43 -13.55
C THR A 53 6.08 -6.66 -13.25
N LEU A 54 6.65 -5.87 -12.32
CA LEU A 54 7.92 -6.13 -11.66
C LEU A 54 7.75 -6.68 -10.24
N SER A 55 6.59 -6.45 -9.63
CA SER A 55 6.39 -6.73 -8.19
C SER A 55 6.32 -8.22 -7.86
N ALA A 56 6.06 -9.07 -8.85
CA ALA A 56 6.00 -10.52 -8.62
C ALA A 56 7.36 -11.20 -8.72
N THR A 57 8.26 -10.72 -9.59
CA THR A 57 9.49 -11.42 -9.97
C THR A 57 10.75 -10.54 -9.92
N LYS A 58 10.62 -9.22 -9.77
CA LYS A 58 11.70 -8.22 -9.93
C LYS A 58 12.36 -8.23 -11.33
N THR A 59 11.80 -8.97 -12.27
CA THR A 59 12.17 -9.03 -13.67
C THR A 59 10.99 -8.57 -14.52
N ARG A 60 11.22 -8.26 -15.78
CA ARG A 60 10.16 -7.95 -16.73
C ARG A 60 9.36 -9.23 -17.01
N ALA A 61 8.18 -9.34 -16.43
CA ALA A 61 7.35 -10.53 -16.55
C ALA A 61 5.93 -10.20 -16.98
N GLU A 62 5.41 -10.96 -17.93
CA GLU A 62 4.00 -10.92 -18.29
C GLU A 62 3.15 -11.47 -17.14
N ILE A 63 2.11 -10.74 -16.77
CA ILE A 63 1.22 -11.14 -15.67
C ILE A 63 0.62 -12.52 -15.96
N VAL A 64 0.22 -12.78 -17.21
CA VAL A 64 -0.43 -14.04 -17.63
C VAL A 64 0.50 -15.24 -17.54
N LYS A 65 1.84 -15.03 -17.59
CA LYS A 65 2.87 -16.08 -17.47
C LYS A 65 3.49 -16.19 -16.07
N THR A 66 3.03 -15.39 -15.11
CA THR A 66 3.56 -15.39 -13.74
C THR A 66 2.71 -16.27 -12.84
N PRO A 67 3.24 -17.33 -12.18
CA PRO A 67 2.47 -18.24 -11.33
C PRO A 67 2.23 -17.67 -9.93
N GLN A 68 1.64 -16.47 -9.86
CA GLN A 68 1.29 -15.75 -8.62
C GLN A 68 0.14 -14.78 -8.86
N SER A 69 -0.73 -14.61 -7.87
CA SER A 69 -1.82 -13.65 -7.92
C SER A 69 -1.31 -12.22 -7.79
N VAL A 70 -1.51 -11.39 -8.82
CA VAL A 70 -1.13 -9.97 -8.87
C VAL A 70 -2.28 -9.17 -9.46
N SER A 71 -2.57 -8.00 -8.85
CA SER A 71 -3.44 -6.97 -9.43
C SER A 71 -2.62 -5.72 -9.68
N VAL A 72 -2.81 -5.10 -10.84
CA VAL A 72 -2.18 -3.82 -11.20
C VAL A 72 -3.26 -2.77 -11.41
N ILE A 73 -3.21 -1.73 -10.59
CA ILE A 73 -4.10 -0.58 -10.67
C ILE A 73 -3.36 0.53 -11.39
N THR A 74 -3.78 0.82 -12.62
CA THR A 74 -3.15 1.80 -13.50
C THR A 74 -3.48 3.23 -13.10
N ARG A 75 -2.73 4.20 -13.62
CA ARG A 75 -3.03 5.62 -13.42
C ARG A 75 -4.43 5.98 -13.92
N ASP A 76 -4.82 5.47 -15.08
CA ASP A 76 -6.13 5.74 -15.68
C ASP A 76 -7.27 5.19 -14.80
N GLN A 77 -7.12 4.00 -14.23
CA GLN A 77 -8.08 3.46 -13.27
C GLN A 77 -8.17 4.35 -12.01
N MET A 78 -7.03 4.77 -11.44
CA MET A 78 -7.01 5.66 -10.27
C MET A 78 -7.67 7.00 -10.56
N ASN A 79 -7.47 7.58 -11.75
CA ASN A 79 -8.11 8.83 -12.18
C ASN A 79 -9.63 8.65 -12.32
N MET A 80 -10.07 7.57 -12.98
CA MET A 80 -11.49 7.26 -13.20
C MET A 80 -12.24 7.09 -11.86
N GLN A 81 -11.62 6.44 -10.88
CA GLN A 81 -12.20 6.18 -9.56
C GLN A 81 -12.00 7.33 -8.56
N ASP A 82 -11.29 8.40 -8.94
CA ASP A 82 -11.04 9.59 -8.12
C ASP A 82 -10.44 9.26 -6.74
N VAL A 83 -9.41 8.42 -6.72
CA VAL A 83 -8.79 7.92 -5.48
C VAL A 83 -7.93 8.98 -4.79
N THR A 84 -7.96 9.01 -3.46
CA THR A 84 -7.19 9.92 -2.61
C THR A 84 -6.23 9.23 -1.65
N SER A 85 -6.26 7.89 -1.63
CA SER A 85 -5.33 7.07 -0.85
C SER A 85 -5.00 5.77 -1.59
N VAL A 86 -3.91 5.09 -1.20
CA VAL A 86 -3.52 3.81 -1.79
C VAL A 86 -4.55 2.72 -1.46
N SER A 87 -5.15 2.74 -0.27
CA SER A 87 -6.23 1.80 0.06
C SER A 87 -7.45 2.01 -0.84
N GLN A 88 -7.79 3.25 -1.17
CA GLN A 88 -8.88 3.52 -2.12
C GLN A 88 -8.61 3.00 -3.52
N ALA A 89 -7.36 3.05 -3.99
CA ALA A 89 -6.99 2.48 -5.29
C ALA A 89 -7.30 0.98 -5.37
N LEU A 90 -7.27 0.27 -4.26
CA LEU A 90 -7.50 -1.17 -4.16
C LEU A 90 -8.97 -1.58 -3.94
N ARG A 91 -9.93 -0.64 -3.92
CA ARG A 91 -11.36 -0.90 -3.58
C ARG A 91 -12.03 -1.96 -4.45
N TYR A 92 -11.59 -2.11 -5.69
CA TYR A 92 -12.18 -3.01 -6.68
C TYR A 92 -11.30 -4.24 -6.94
N SER A 93 -10.25 -4.47 -6.13
CA SER A 93 -9.37 -5.62 -6.25
C SER A 93 -9.83 -6.79 -5.38
N ALA A 94 -9.59 -8.02 -5.84
CA ALA A 94 -9.89 -9.22 -5.07
C ALA A 94 -8.88 -9.43 -3.91
N GLY A 95 -9.32 -10.12 -2.86
CA GLY A 95 -8.46 -10.52 -1.74
C GLY A 95 -8.10 -9.41 -0.76
N VAL A 96 -8.61 -8.19 -0.93
CA VAL A 96 -8.25 -7.04 -0.11
C VAL A 96 -9.47 -6.38 0.53
N PHE A 97 -9.41 -6.14 1.85
CA PHE A 97 -10.39 -5.34 2.57
C PHE A 97 -9.81 -3.96 2.87
N THR A 98 -10.29 -2.97 2.16
CA THR A 98 -9.87 -1.57 2.23
C THR A 98 -10.76 -0.77 3.17
N GLU A 99 -10.30 0.40 3.59
CA GLU A 99 -11.11 1.39 4.34
C GLU A 99 -11.83 0.81 5.58
N TYR A 100 -11.26 -0.23 6.17
CA TYR A 100 -11.88 -0.91 7.32
C TYR A 100 -11.99 -0.04 8.59
N ARG A 101 -11.32 1.11 8.60
CA ARG A 101 -11.49 2.17 9.62
C ARG A 101 -12.35 3.32 9.12
N GLY A 102 -12.95 3.20 7.92
CA GLY A 102 -13.80 4.22 7.32
C GLY A 102 -13.12 5.58 7.27
N SER A 103 -13.78 6.59 7.85
CA SER A 103 -13.27 7.97 7.92
C SER A 103 -12.11 8.16 8.91
N SER A 104 -11.81 7.16 9.75
CA SER A 104 -10.69 7.18 10.71
C SER A 104 -9.37 6.82 10.02
N ASN A 105 -8.84 7.73 9.21
CA ASN A 105 -7.87 7.51 8.14
C ASN A 105 -6.42 7.89 8.49
N ARG A 106 -6.05 8.01 9.76
CA ARG A 106 -4.67 8.33 10.19
C ARG A 106 -3.61 7.47 9.51
N ASN A 107 -3.91 6.20 9.28
CA ASN A 107 -3.04 5.25 8.59
C ASN A 107 -3.78 4.68 7.38
N ASP A 108 -3.08 4.63 6.25
CA ASP A 108 -3.57 4.05 5.01
C ASP A 108 -3.23 2.55 4.96
N GLU A 109 -4.05 1.74 5.63
CA GLU A 109 -3.83 0.31 5.85
C GLU A 109 -4.96 -0.54 5.24
N VAL A 110 -4.64 -1.78 4.88
CA VAL A 110 -5.59 -2.76 4.34
C VAL A 110 -5.38 -4.13 4.98
N PHE A 111 -6.38 -5.01 4.82
CA PHE A 111 -6.23 -6.45 5.04
C PHE A 111 -6.10 -7.16 3.70
N VAL A 112 -5.18 -8.10 3.59
CA VAL A 112 -5.06 -8.99 2.42
C VAL A 112 -5.16 -10.44 2.88
N ARG A 113 -6.07 -11.20 2.28
CA ARG A 113 -6.34 -12.61 2.65
C ARG A 113 -6.61 -12.83 4.14
N GLY A 114 -7.16 -11.82 4.82
CA GLY A 114 -7.44 -11.86 6.26
C GLY A 114 -6.29 -11.43 7.17
N PHE A 115 -5.15 -11.00 6.63
CA PHE A 115 -4.00 -10.51 7.40
C PHE A 115 -3.88 -8.98 7.29
N SER A 116 -3.65 -8.33 8.44
CA SER A 116 -3.47 -6.88 8.56
C SER A 116 -2.01 -6.46 8.46
N TYR A 117 -1.77 -5.14 8.39
CA TYR A 117 -0.42 -4.55 8.36
C TYR A 117 0.42 -5.00 7.17
N VAL A 118 -0.25 -5.20 6.03
CA VAL A 118 0.41 -5.55 4.77
C VAL A 118 1.43 -4.47 4.42
N PRO A 119 2.72 -4.83 4.25
CA PRO A 119 3.77 -3.84 4.04
C PRO A 119 3.63 -3.17 2.67
N LYS A 120 4.04 -1.90 2.65
CA LYS A 120 4.12 -1.09 1.45
C LYS A 120 5.56 -1.01 0.97
N PHE A 121 5.72 -1.09 -0.33
CA PHE A 121 6.98 -0.87 -1.02
C PHE A 121 6.82 0.29 -1.98
N LEU A 122 7.77 1.22 -1.96
CA LEU A 122 7.85 2.31 -2.91
C LEU A 122 9.09 2.07 -3.80
N ASP A 123 8.88 1.98 -5.11
CA ASP A 123 9.93 1.75 -6.09
C ASP A 123 10.83 0.54 -5.74
N GLY A 124 10.19 -0.58 -5.32
CA GLY A 124 10.85 -1.84 -4.98
C GLY A 124 11.44 -1.93 -3.57
N LEU A 125 11.46 -0.86 -2.79
CA LEU A 125 12.03 -0.82 -1.44
C LEU A 125 10.96 -0.60 -0.38
N SER A 126 11.10 -1.23 0.80
CA SER A 126 10.16 -1.13 1.94
C SER A 126 9.94 0.32 2.37
N PHE A 127 8.71 0.70 2.74
CA PHE A 127 8.36 2.08 3.08
C PHE A 127 7.42 2.16 4.30
N GLY A 128 7.89 2.75 5.39
CA GLY A 128 7.09 3.11 6.55
C GLY A 128 6.58 1.95 7.41
N ALA A 129 7.21 0.78 7.38
CA ALA A 129 6.84 -0.35 8.22
C ALA A 129 7.39 -0.20 9.64
N THR A 130 6.52 -0.34 10.65
CA THR A 130 6.87 -0.30 12.07
C THR A 130 6.20 -1.44 12.83
N ALA A 131 6.45 -1.57 14.14
CA ALA A 131 5.95 -2.65 14.99
C ALA A 131 4.43 -2.85 14.97
N SER A 132 3.65 -1.79 14.83
CA SER A 132 2.20 -1.85 15.03
C SER A 132 1.39 -1.04 14.01
N SER A 133 2.05 -0.48 13.00
CA SER A 133 1.37 0.35 12.01
C SER A 133 2.22 0.57 10.75
N GLN A 134 1.56 0.98 9.68
CA GLN A 134 2.22 1.49 8.47
C GLN A 134 2.22 3.03 8.58
N THR A 135 3.36 3.63 8.92
CA THR A 135 3.48 5.07 9.15
C THR A 135 3.57 5.87 7.85
N GLY A 136 4.14 5.27 6.81
CA GLY A 136 4.30 5.89 5.50
C GLY A 136 3.00 5.94 4.71
N THR A 137 2.68 7.11 4.15
CA THR A 137 1.55 7.31 3.22
C THR A 137 2.04 8.11 2.03
N ILE A 138 1.74 7.67 0.82
CA ILE A 138 2.03 8.42 -0.40
C ILE A 138 0.72 8.82 -1.04
N ASP A 139 0.62 10.09 -1.47
CA ASP A 139 -0.55 10.52 -2.23
C ASP A 139 -0.56 9.81 -3.59
N PRO A 140 -1.69 9.21 -4.01
CA PRO A 140 -1.78 8.52 -5.30
C PRO A 140 -1.46 9.41 -6.50
N TRP A 141 -1.59 10.75 -6.39
CA TRP A 141 -1.21 11.66 -7.45
C TRP A 141 0.27 11.55 -7.82
N LEU A 142 1.14 11.20 -6.86
CA LEU A 142 2.58 11.03 -7.07
C LEU A 142 2.94 9.69 -7.72
N LEU A 143 1.98 8.76 -7.83
CA LEU A 143 2.18 7.40 -8.30
C LEU A 143 1.73 7.20 -9.75
N GLU A 144 2.44 6.37 -10.48
CA GLU A 144 2.05 5.88 -11.81
C GLU A 144 1.10 4.69 -11.71
N ARG A 145 1.38 3.77 -10.76
CA ARG A 145 0.56 2.58 -10.51
C ARG A 145 0.68 2.10 -9.07
N VAL A 146 -0.30 1.32 -8.67
CA VAL A 146 -0.29 0.55 -7.43
C VAL A 146 -0.48 -0.92 -7.80
N GLU A 147 0.36 -1.80 -7.26
CA GLU A 147 0.26 -3.24 -7.48
C GLU A 147 0.01 -3.95 -6.15
N LEU A 148 -0.85 -4.95 -6.17
CA LEU A 148 -1.12 -5.84 -5.04
C LEU A 148 -0.61 -7.23 -5.39
N VAL A 149 0.44 -7.67 -4.69
CA VAL A 149 0.94 -9.05 -4.77
C VAL A 149 0.36 -9.83 -3.60
N ARG A 150 -0.42 -10.87 -3.87
CA ARG A 150 -1.11 -11.67 -2.85
C ARG A 150 -0.32 -12.92 -2.49
N GLY A 151 -0.31 -13.26 -1.20
CA GLY A 151 0.44 -14.37 -0.65
C GLY A 151 1.91 -14.04 -0.36
N PRO A 152 2.67 -15.01 0.20
CA PRO A 152 4.05 -14.83 0.61
C PRO A 152 4.96 -14.37 -0.54
N ALA A 153 5.66 -13.25 -0.36
CA ALA A 153 6.61 -12.68 -1.32
C ALA A 153 8.00 -12.40 -0.71
N SER A 154 8.26 -12.94 0.48
CA SER A 154 9.52 -12.70 1.22
C SER A 154 10.76 -13.12 0.44
N VAL A 155 10.66 -14.11 -0.44
CA VAL A 155 11.78 -14.59 -1.26
C VAL A 155 12.44 -13.50 -2.11
N LEU A 156 11.74 -12.42 -2.44
CA LEU A 156 12.32 -11.29 -3.19
C LEU A 156 12.42 -10.00 -2.36
N PHE A 157 11.55 -9.84 -1.34
CA PHE A 157 11.39 -8.58 -0.63
C PHE A 157 11.76 -8.65 0.86
N GLY A 158 12.20 -9.82 1.36
CA GLY A 158 12.59 -10.04 2.76
C GLY A 158 11.39 -9.96 3.69
N GLN A 159 11.32 -8.91 4.51
CA GLN A 159 10.23 -8.70 5.47
C GLN A 159 8.90 -8.48 4.76
N VAL A 160 8.09 -9.51 4.61
CA VAL A 160 6.75 -9.45 4.00
C VAL A 160 5.75 -10.25 4.82
N ASN A 161 4.59 -9.64 5.05
CA ASN A 161 3.43 -10.28 5.66
C ASN A 161 2.95 -11.46 4.80
N PRO A 162 2.53 -12.59 5.39
CA PRO A 162 2.03 -13.73 4.62
C PRO A 162 0.87 -13.42 3.68
N GLY A 163 0.05 -12.41 3.98
CA GLY A 163 -1.05 -11.96 3.11
C GLY A 163 -0.56 -11.38 1.79
N GLY A 164 0.63 -10.78 1.75
CA GLY A 164 1.19 -10.17 0.56
C GLY A 164 1.87 -8.83 0.80
N LEU A 165 1.99 -8.04 -0.27
CA LEU A 165 2.54 -6.68 -0.24
C LEU A 165 1.80 -5.74 -1.21
N ILE A 166 1.91 -4.44 -0.94
CA ILE A 166 1.48 -3.38 -1.83
C ILE A 166 2.72 -2.71 -2.40
N SER A 167 2.87 -2.72 -3.72
CA SER A 167 3.94 -2.04 -4.43
C SER A 167 3.43 -0.76 -5.07
N MET A 168 4.09 0.34 -4.79
CA MET A 168 3.79 1.66 -5.30
C MET A 168 4.91 2.09 -6.24
N THR A 169 4.55 2.51 -7.44
CA THR A 169 5.49 2.97 -8.46
C THR A 169 5.36 4.47 -8.63
N SER A 170 6.41 5.22 -8.34
CA SER A 170 6.45 6.68 -8.54
C SER A 170 6.34 7.03 -10.02
N LYS A 171 5.83 8.22 -10.33
CA LYS A 171 5.88 8.78 -11.68
C LYS A 171 7.33 9.04 -12.08
N ARG A 172 7.74 8.54 -13.24
CA ARG A 172 9.09 8.66 -13.78
C ARG A 172 9.14 9.61 -14.98
N PRO A 173 10.29 10.26 -15.24
CA PRO A 173 10.50 11.02 -16.47
C PRO A 173 10.30 10.19 -17.72
N THR A 174 9.67 10.78 -18.73
CA THR A 174 9.44 10.20 -20.06
C THR A 174 9.94 11.17 -21.14
N ALA A 175 10.24 10.66 -22.33
CA ALA A 175 10.63 11.51 -23.45
C ALA A 175 9.45 12.33 -24.02
N GLU A 176 8.21 11.85 -23.79
CA GLU A 176 7.02 12.60 -24.15
C GLU A 176 6.83 13.80 -23.22
N SER A 177 6.43 14.93 -23.79
CA SER A 177 6.12 16.14 -23.02
C SER A 177 4.82 15.94 -22.25
N ILE A 178 4.86 16.20 -20.96
CA ILE A 178 3.71 16.13 -20.06
C ILE A 178 3.46 17.54 -19.54
N HIS A 179 2.26 18.05 -19.80
CA HIS A 179 1.78 19.32 -19.27
C HIS A 179 0.34 19.09 -18.78
N ASN A 180 0.18 18.92 -17.47
CA ASN A 180 -1.10 18.62 -16.86
C ASN A 180 -1.31 19.45 -15.60
N VAL A 181 -2.45 20.14 -15.52
CA VAL A 181 -2.92 20.80 -14.30
C VAL A 181 -4.33 20.32 -13.97
N GLN A 182 -4.60 20.15 -12.68
CA GLN A 182 -5.88 19.69 -12.19
C GLN A 182 -6.38 20.57 -11.06
N PHE A 183 -7.66 20.91 -11.08
CA PHE A 183 -8.37 21.51 -9.96
C PHE A 183 -9.55 20.63 -9.58
N ARG A 184 -9.74 20.43 -8.29
CA ARG A 184 -10.77 19.56 -7.74
C ARG A 184 -11.46 20.22 -6.56
N THR A 185 -12.79 20.11 -6.52
CA THR A 185 -13.63 20.60 -5.42
C THR A 185 -14.69 19.54 -5.09
N GLY A 186 -15.36 19.69 -3.97
CA GLY A 186 -16.38 18.72 -3.57
C GLY A 186 -17.07 19.09 -2.27
N ASN A 187 -17.88 18.16 -1.77
CA ASN A 187 -18.43 18.31 -0.43
C ASN A 187 -17.31 18.27 0.62
N ASN A 188 -17.63 18.59 1.86
CA ASN A 188 -16.68 18.73 2.97
C ASN A 188 -15.59 19.79 2.67
N ASP A 189 -15.97 20.87 1.96
CA ASP A 189 -15.10 22.00 1.61
C ASP A 189 -13.78 21.56 0.91
N LEU A 190 -13.85 20.51 0.11
CA LEU A 190 -12.70 20.04 -0.66
C LEU A 190 -12.22 21.12 -1.62
N ALA A 191 -10.96 21.49 -1.52
CA ALA A 191 -10.24 22.30 -2.48
C ALA A 191 -8.86 21.69 -2.74
N GLU A 192 -8.58 21.38 -4.01
CA GLU A 192 -7.34 20.74 -4.42
C GLU A 192 -6.83 21.34 -5.72
N GLY A 193 -5.52 21.59 -5.78
CA GLY A 193 -4.79 21.89 -7.00
C GLY A 193 -3.64 20.92 -7.16
N ALA A 194 -3.45 20.40 -8.38
CA ALA A 194 -2.38 19.47 -8.69
C ALA A 194 -1.77 19.77 -10.07
N PHE A 195 -0.52 19.38 -10.25
CA PHE A 195 0.20 19.54 -11.52
C PHE A 195 1.13 18.35 -11.80
N ASP A 196 1.43 18.14 -13.08
CA ASP A 196 2.35 17.12 -13.55
C ASP A 196 3.04 17.62 -14.85
N PHE A 197 4.32 17.91 -14.77
CA PHE A 197 5.12 18.41 -15.88
C PHE A 197 6.31 17.51 -16.12
N GLY A 198 6.61 17.21 -17.38
CA GLY A 198 7.73 16.35 -17.75
C GLY A 198 8.11 16.45 -19.21
N GLY A 199 9.22 15.83 -19.56
CA GLY A 199 9.72 15.77 -20.92
C GLY A 199 11.24 15.78 -20.99
N LYS A 200 11.78 16.10 -22.16
CA LYS A 200 13.22 16.23 -22.39
C LYS A 200 13.76 17.50 -21.73
N LEU A 201 14.87 17.39 -20.99
CA LEU A 201 15.60 18.52 -20.43
C LEU A 201 16.79 18.89 -21.30
N SER A 202 17.36 17.92 -22.05
CA SER A 202 18.41 18.12 -23.03
C SER A 202 17.89 17.89 -24.46
N ASP A 203 18.46 18.59 -25.44
CA ASP A 203 18.05 18.52 -26.85
C ASP A 203 18.24 17.11 -27.43
N ASP A 204 19.29 16.41 -27.01
CA ASP A 204 19.59 15.03 -27.41
C ASP A 204 18.68 13.98 -26.74
N GLY A 205 17.81 14.41 -25.81
CA GLY A 205 16.93 13.52 -25.07
C GLY A 205 17.61 12.61 -24.06
N ARG A 206 18.89 12.82 -23.76
CA ARG A 206 19.65 12.02 -22.77
C ARG A 206 19.32 12.39 -21.34
N VAL A 207 18.76 13.57 -21.10
CA VAL A 207 18.29 13.99 -19.77
C VAL A 207 16.81 14.29 -19.87
N LEU A 208 16.03 13.56 -19.05
CA LEU A 208 14.59 13.73 -18.93
C LEU A 208 14.25 14.22 -17.52
N TYR A 209 13.17 14.97 -17.40
CA TYR A 209 12.67 15.41 -16.09
C TYR A 209 11.19 15.11 -15.94
N ARG A 210 10.73 14.98 -14.69
CA ARG A 210 9.35 15.04 -14.31
C ARG A 210 9.22 15.71 -12.97
N VAL A 211 8.25 16.59 -12.81
CA VAL A 211 7.89 17.17 -11.53
C VAL A 211 6.38 17.15 -11.41
N ASN A 212 5.89 16.55 -10.35
CA ASN A 212 4.47 16.50 -10.07
C ASN A 212 4.23 16.92 -8.62
N GLY A 213 3.05 17.47 -8.33
CA GLY A 213 2.74 17.94 -7.00
C GLY A 213 1.26 18.15 -6.81
N ILE A 214 0.85 18.25 -5.54
CA ILE A 214 -0.54 18.40 -5.11
C ILE A 214 -0.61 19.24 -3.84
N ALA A 215 -1.63 20.06 -3.75
CA ALA A 215 -2.04 20.73 -2.52
C ALA A 215 -3.54 20.53 -2.34
N ARG A 216 -3.94 19.98 -1.19
CA ARG A 216 -5.33 19.66 -0.87
C ARG A 216 -5.69 20.10 0.54
N THR A 217 -6.90 20.58 0.71
CA THR A 217 -7.54 20.78 2.01
C THR A 217 -9.00 20.34 1.94
N GLN A 218 -9.49 19.73 3.02
CA GLN A 218 -10.88 19.30 3.14
C GLN A 218 -11.25 19.16 4.61
N HIS A 219 -12.54 19.23 4.92
CA HIS A 219 -13.05 18.72 6.19
C HIS A 219 -13.32 17.22 6.08
N ASN A 220 -13.30 16.54 7.22
CA ASN A 220 -13.72 15.14 7.30
C ASN A 220 -15.22 15.05 7.56
N GLN A 221 -15.82 13.85 7.44
CA GLN A 221 -17.21 13.64 7.86
C GLN A 221 -17.41 13.76 9.38
N VAL A 222 -16.34 13.65 10.18
CA VAL A 222 -16.38 13.86 11.63
C VAL A 222 -16.15 15.34 11.91
N ASP A 223 -17.00 15.90 12.74
CA ASP A 223 -16.98 17.33 13.09
C ASP A 223 -15.60 17.75 13.63
N ASP A 224 -15.21 18.98 13.30
CA ASP A 224 -13.97 19.64 13.74
C ASP A 224 -12.66 18.96 13.25
N TYR A 225 -12.75 18.01 12.32
CA TYR A 225 -11.57 17.44 11.68
C TYR A 225 -11.33 18.00 10.29
N LYS A 226 -10.11 18.48 10.09
CA LYS A 226 -9.59 18.97 8.82
C LYS A 226 -8.44 18.09 8.37
N GLU A 227 -8.31 17.90 7.07
CA GLU A 227 -7.20 17.22 6.41
C GLU A 227 -6.56 18.19 5.42
N THR A 228 -5.25 18.36 5.55
CA THR A 228 -4.47 19.25 4.69
C THR A 228 -3.21 18.52 4.25
N ARG A 229 -2.92 18.56 2.95
CA ARG A 229 -1.74 17.92 2.36
C ARG A 229 -1.09 18.83 1.33
N MET A 230 0.23 18.86 1.34
CA MET A 230 1.07 19.37 0.27
C MET A 230 2.13 18.35 -0.06
N ALA A 231 2.30 18.03 -1.35
CA ALA A 231 3.32 17.09 -1.77
C ALA A 231 3.91 17.51 -3.12
N ILE A 232 5.20 17.21 -3.30
CA ILE A 232 5.94 17.41 -4.54
C ILE A 232 6.91 16.27 -4.75
N ALA A 233 7.04 15.81 -5.99
CA ALA A 233 7.96 14.73 -6.37
C ALA A 233 8.72 15.09 -7.67
N PRO A 234 9.88 15.76 -7.58
CA PRO A 234 10.78 15.92 -8.71
C PRO A 234 11.59 14.66 -8.98
N ALA A 235 11.78 14.34 -10.26
CA ALA A 235 12.57 13.22 -10.74
C ALA A 235 13.38 13.62 -11.99
N ILE A 236 14.55 13.00 -12.14
CA ILE A 236 15.44 13.19 -13.30
C ILE A 236 15.91 11.81 -13.75
N THR A 237 15.81 11.54 -15.05
CA THR A 237 16.44 10.37 -15.68
C THR A 237 17.57 10.84 -16.58
N TRP A 238 18.72 10.22 -16.44
CA TRP A 238 19.91 10.50 -17.25
C TRP A 238 20.40 9.22 -17.91
N TYR A 239 20.63 9.29 -19.21
CA TYR A 239 21.22 8.25 -20.06
C TYR A 239 22.65 8.66 -20.43
N PRO A 240 23.68 8.32 -19.61
CA PRO A 240 25.09 8.63 -19.94
C PRO A 240 25.54 8.03 -21.27
N ASN A 241 24.98 6.86 -21.58
CA ASN A 241 25.13 6.11 -22.82
C ASN A 241 23.88 5.25 -23.04
N ASP A 242 23.82 4.49 -24.13
CA ASP A 242 22.64 3.68 -24.50
C ASP A 242 22.45 2.44 -23.60
N GLN A 243 23.49 2.06 -22.85
CA GLN A 243 23.50 0.90 -21.94
C GLN A 243 23.22 1.29 -20.48
N THR A 244 23.22 2.58 -20.15
CA THR A 244 23.13 3.03 -18.75
C THR A 244 21.96 3.99 -18.59
N ARG A 245 21.09 3.69 -17.64
CA ARG A 245 20.01 4.55 -17.19
C ARG A 245 20.20 4.83 -15.69
N PHE A 246 20.20 6.07 -15.31
CA PHE A 246 20.18 6.53 -13.93
C PHE A 246 18.97 7.41 -13.70
N THR A 247 18.12 7.06 -12.73
CA THR A 247 16.92 7.83 -12.37
C THR A 247 17.00 8.25 -10.91
N LEU A 248 17.05 9.55 -10.65
CA LEU A 248 16.89 10.13 -9.32
C LEU A 248 15.39 10.32 -9.03
N LEU A 249 14.92 9.79 -7.92
CA LEU A 249 13.54 9.90 -7.44
C LEU A 249 13.52 10.58 -6.08
N THR A 250 12.76 11.65 -5.94
CA THR A 250 12.62 12.36 -4.68
C THR A 250 11.18 12.68 -4.40
N SER A 251 10.81 12.78 -3.13
CA SER A 251 9.50 13.31 -2.74
C SER A 251 9.55 14.02 -1.40
N TYR A 252 8.74 15.05 -1.28
CA TYR A 252 8.45 15.71 -0.01
C TYR A 252 6.93 15.80 0.14
N GLN A 253 6.42 15.35 1.27
CA GLN A 253 5.01 15.44 1.62
C GLN A 253 4.87 15.98 3.04
N LYS A 254 4.01 16.97 3.21
CA LYS A 254 3.65 17.55 4.50
C LYS A 254 2.14 17.53 4.64
N ASP A 255 1.67 16.93 5.72
CA ASP A 255 0.28 16.90 6.13
C ASP A 255 0.17 17.69 7.45
N PRO A 256 -0.10 19.01 7.42
CA PRO A 256 -0.32 19.80 8.64
C PRO A 256 -1.46 19.25 9.49
N ASP A 257 -2.47 18.66 8.81
CA ASP A 257 -3.58 17.92 9.38
C ASP A 257 -3.62 16.54 8.70
N ALA A 258 -3.12 15.51 9.38
CA ALA A 258 -2.71 14.22 8.78
C ALA A 258 -3.72 13.07 9.00
N GLY A 259 -4.98 13.38 9.20
CA GLY A 259 -5.98 12.38 9.54
C GLY A 259 -6.01 12.01 11.04
N TYR A 260 -6.92 11.15 11.44
CA TYR A 260 -7.23 10.92 12.84
C TYR A 260 -7.66 9.47 13.11
N ARG A 261 -7.88 9.15 14.40
CA ARG A 261 -8.47 7.89 14.86
C ARG A 261 -9.69 8.16 15.73
N ASN A 262 -10.87 7.80 15.26
CA ASN A 262 -12.15 7.96 15.94
C ASN A 262 -12.68 6.59 16.39
N PHE A 263 -12.07 6.03 17.46
CA PHE A 263 -12.53 4.79 18.08
C PHE A 263 -13.86 5.01 18.79
N LEU A 264 -14.83 4.15 18.53
CA LEU A 264 -16.14 4.19 19.14
C LEU A 264 -16.50 2.82 19.75
N PRO A 265 -17.34 2.78 20.80
CA PRO A 265 -17.82 1.51 21.36
C PRO A 265 -18.79 0.78 20.42
N ALA A 266 -18.88 -0.55 20.57
CA ALA A 266 -19.91 -1.35 19.90
C ALA A 266 -21.32 -0.95 20.36
N TYR A 267 -21.48 -0.59 21.64
CA TYR A 267 -22.71 0.04 22.16
C TYR A 267 -22.76 1.50 21.71
N GLY A 268 -23.77 1.84 20.97
CA GLY A 268 -23.93 3.13 20.28
C GLY A 268 -23.50 3.11 18.80
N THR A 269 -22.85 2.03 18.30
CA THR A 269 -22.54 1.89 16.87
C THR A 269 -23.20 0.67 16.24
N VAL A 270 -22.80 -0.54 16.60
CA VAL A 270 -23.41 -1.81 16.13
C VAL A 270 -24.66 -2.13 16.95
N LYS A 271 -24.63 -1.84 18.25
CA LYS A 271 -25.72 -2.06 19.20
C LYS A 271 -26.23 -0.70 19.66
N SER A 272 -27.54 -0.47 19.66
CA SER A 272 -28.13 0.76 20.19
C SER A 272 -27.99 0.86 21.71
N VAL A 273 -27.97 2.07 22.22
CA VAL A 273 -28.13 2.41 23.64
C VAL A 273 -29.47 3.12 23.77
N ASP A 274 -30.45 2.52 24.46
CA ASP A 274 -31.83 3.02 24.59
C ASP A 274 -32.45 3.41 23.23
N GLY A 275 -32.20 2.57 22.18
CA GLY A 275 -32.70 2.79 20.83
C GLY A 275 -31.94 3.87 20.03
N LYS A 276 -30.91 4.50 20.60
CA LYS A 276 -30.12 5.55 19.96
C LYS A 276 -28.77 5.01 19.49
N TYR A 277 -28.21 5.69 18.49
CA TYR A 277 -26.87 5.45 17.96
C TYR A 277 -26.06 6.73 18.01
N ILE A 278 -24.76 6.60 18.24
CA ILE A 278 -23.80 7.70 18.11
C ILE A 278 -23.86 8.22 16.67
N PRO A 279 -23.98 9.53 16.45
CA PRO A 279 -23.93 10.12 15.11
C PRO A 279 -22.62 9.76 14.38
N ARG A 280 -22.65 9.58 13.05
CA ARG A 280 -21.44 9.25 12.28
C ARG A 280 -20.41 10.39 12.20
N ASP A 281 -20.89 11.61 12.41
CA ASP A 281 -20.12 12.86 12.47
C ASP A 281 -19.59 13.17 13.87
N PHE A 282 -19.94 12.37 14.88
CA PHE A 282 -19.53 12.56 16.26
C PHE A 282 -18.01 12.51 16.41
N ASN A 283 -17.44 13.56 16.97
CA ASN A 283 -16.04 13.69 17.30
C ASN A 283 -15.77 13.14 18.73
N VAL A 284 -15.03 12.03 18.82
CA VAL A 284 -14.64 11.49 20.13
C VAL A 284 -13.50 12.26 20.78
N SER A 285 -12.76 13.08 20.01
CA SER A 285 -11.67 13.92 20.51
C SER A 285 -12.22 15.26 21.05
N ASP A 286 -11.43 16.30 21.04
CA ASP A 286 -11.79 17.62 21.48
C ASP A 286 -11.11 18.65 20.57
N PRO A 287 -11.82 19.64 20.00
CA PRO A 287 -11.23 20.66 19.13
C PRO A 287 -10.04 21.41 19.75
N ASN A 288 -10.05 21.62 21.06
CA ASN A 288 -8.96 22.30 21.76
C ASN A 288 -7.70 21.45 21.91
N TYR A 289 -7.82 20.11 21.73
CA TYR A 289 -6.71 19.17 21.83
C TYR A 289 -6.73 18.17 20.67
N ASN A 290 -6.54 18.71 19.46
CA ASN A 290 -6.69 17.99 18.20
C ASN A 290 -5.59 18.39 17.21
N GLN A 291 -4.38 17.83 17.40
CA GLN A 291 -3.26 18.00 16.47
C GLN A 291 -2.96 16.66 15.80
N SER A 292 -2.91 16.66 14.49
CA SER A 292 -2.47 15.52 13.69
C SER A 292 -1.53 16.05 12.61
N TRP A 293 -0.25 15.77 12.72
CA TRP A 293 0.77 16.31 11.84
C TRP A 293 1.69 15.20 11.33
N ARG A 294 2.05 15.27 10.04
CA ARG A 294 3.03 14.37 9.43
C ARG A 294 3.90 15.10 8.43
N GLU A 295 5.18 14.73 8.39
CA GLU A 295 6.14 15.17 7.37
C GLU A 295 6.93 13.97 6.88
N GLN A 296 7.08 13.84 5.56
CA GLN A 296 7.79 12.74 4.92
C GLN A 296 8.72 13.27 3.83
N THR A 297 9.92 12.74 3.80
CA THR A 297 10.90 13.03 2.75
C THR A 297 11.49 11.73 2.26
N THR A 298 11.56 11.56 0.95
CA THR A 298 12.29 10.46 0.33
C THR A 298 13.32 10.99 -0.67
N ILE A 299 14.46 10.33 -0.72
CA ILE A 299 15.48 10.53 -1.76
C ILE A 299 16.03 9.15 -2.13
N GLY A 300 16.01 8.83 -3.40
CA GLY A 300 16.50 7.56 -3.89
C GLY A 300 16.90 7.61 -5.35
N TYR A 301 17.49 6.53 -5.82
CA TYR A 301 17.83 6.37 -7.23
C TYR A 301 17.60 4.94 -7.69
N GLU A 302 17.44 4.81 -8.99
CA GLU A 302 17.46 3.56 -9.74
C GLU A 302 18.60 3.66 -10.76
N LEU A 303 19.51 2.70 -10.74
CA LEU A 303 20.57 2.52 -11.72
C LEU A 303 20.32 1.23 -12.47
N GLU A 304 20.33 1.27 -13.78
CA GLU A 304 20.34 0.10 -14.65
C GLU A 304 21.53 0.22 -15.62
N HIS A 305 22.31 -0.84 -15.74
CA HIS A 305 23.41 -0.93 -16.67
C HIS A 305 23.43 -2.28 -17.35
N GLN A 306 23.36 -2.27 -18.66
CA GLN A 306 23.45 -3.45 -19.50
C GLN A 306 24.91 -3.69 -19.91
N PHE A 307 25.55 -4.69 -19.30
CA PHE A 307 26.93 -5.06 -19.62
C PHE A 307 27.04 -5.79 -20.96
N ALA A 308 26.01 -6.56 -21.31
CA ALA A 308 25.84 -7.28 -22.56
C ALA A 308 24.33 -7.46 -22.83
N ASP A 309 23.98 -7.94 -24.01
CA ASP A 309 22.55 -8.14 -24.37
C ASP A 309 21.83 -9.10 -23.42
N ASP A 310 22.57 -9.99 -22.78
CA ASP A 310 22.10 -11.01 -21.86
C ASP A 310 22.42 -10.72 -20.37
N LEU A 311 23.15 -9.65 -20.04
CA LEU A 311 23.61 -9.37 -18.69
C LEU A 311 23.28 -7.93 -18.25
N THR A 312 22.34 -7.77 -17.34
CA THR A 312 21.88 -6.48 -16.82
C THR A 312 22.08 -6.40 -15.30
N PHE A 313 22.70 -5.33 -14.86
CA PHE A 313 22.79 -4.96 -13.44
C PHE A 313 21.79 -3.86 -13.12
N ARG A 314 21.07 -4.01 -12.00
CA ARG A 314 20.20 -2.99 -11.44
C ARG A 314 20.53 -2.73 -9.97
N GLN A 315 20.45 -1.48 -9.57
CA GLN A 315 20.61 -1.09 -8.18
C GLN A 315 19.57 -0.02 -7.83
N ASN A 316 18.81 -0.28 -6.78
CA ASN A 316 17.86 0.66 -6.21
C ASN A 316 18.31 1.03 -4.80
N ALA A 317 18.34 2.33 -4.49
CA ALA A 317 18.63 2.81 -3.14
C ALA A 317 17.67 3.93 -2.76
N ARG A 318 17.22 3.96 -1.50
CA ARG A 318 16.39 5.04 -0.99
C ARG A 318 16.59 5.24 0.50
N TYR A 319 16.67 6.53 0.87
CA TYR A 319 16.47 6.99 2.23
C TYR A 319 15.08 7.61 2.38
N ALA A 320 14.40 7.32 3.49
CA ALA A 320 13.12 7.91 3.84
C ALA A 320 13.14 8.37 5.30
N SER A 321 12.56 9.55 5.57
CA SER A 321 12.32 10.08 6.90
C SER A 321 10.86 10.42 7.06
N ILE A 322 10.22 9.86 8.09
CA ILE A 322 8.80 10.06 8.39
C ILE A 322 8.70 10.55 9.84
N LYS A 323 8.15 11.75 10.02
CA LYS A 323 7.92 12.35 11.33
C LYS A 323 6.43 12.53 11.55
N GLN A 324 5.96 12.21 12.75
CA GLN A 324 4.55 12.32 13.11
C GLN A 324 4.41 12.93 14.51
N LYS A 325 3.36 13.74 14.67
CA LYS A 325 3.01 14.32 15.97
C LYS A 325 1.49 14.34 16.11
N TYR A 326 1.00 13.78 17.20
CA TYR A 326 -0.42 13.68 17.49
C TYR A 326 -0.73 14.13 18.91
N ARG A 327 -1.77 14.98 19.05
CA ARG A 327 -2.41 15.35 20.29
C ARG A 327 -3.91 15.18 20.12
N TYR A 328 -4.51 14.29 20.89
CA TYR A 328 -5.93 13.97 20.74
C TYR A 328 -6.47 13.27 21.98
N LEU A 329 -7.79 13.36 22.17
CA LEU A 329 -8.48 12.47 23.08
C LEU A 329 -8.98 11.25 22.33
N VAL A 330 -8.91 10.09 22.97
CA VAL A 330 -9.35 8.83 22.40
C VAL A 330 -10.29 8.14 23.39
N TYR A 331 -11.32 7.49 22.86
CA TYR A 331 -12.18 6.61 23.64
C TYR A 331 -11.34 5.52 24.33
N ALA A 332 -11.53 5.36 25.62
CA ALA A 332 -10.83 4.38 26.44
C ALA A 332 -11.78 3.26 26.91
N SER A 333 -12.93 3.61 27.44
CA SER A 333 -13.95 2.68 27.93
C SER A 333 -15.30 3.34 28.09
N SER A 334 -16.34 2.53 28.26
CA SER A 334 -17.67 2.94 28.76
C SER A 334 -18.33 1.75 29.44
N ALA A 335 -19.25 2.02 30.34
CA ALA A 335 -20.16 0.97 30.83
C ALA A 335 -21.09 0.51 29.69
N ALA A 336 -21.52 -0.74 29.72
CA ALA A 336 -22.56 -1.20 28.79
C ALA A 336 -23.81 -0.34 28.96
N ASN A 337 -24.45 0.03 27.85
CA ASN A 337 -25.63 0.89 27.79
C ASN A 337 -25.41 2.31 28.38
N SER A 338 -24.17 2.80 28.47
CA SER A 338 -23.87 4.16 28.88
C SER A 338 -23.78 5.08 27.65
N THR A 339 -24.29 6.32 27.82
CA THR A 339 -24.07 7.40 26.87
C THR A 339 -22.77 8.16 27.14
N VAL A 340 -22.15 7.94 28.31
CA VAL A 340 -20.91 8.59 28.70
C VAL A 340 -19.72 7.74 28.28
N LEU A 341 -18.84 8.35 27.50
CA LEU A 341 -17.57 7.79 27.06
C LEU A 341 -16.45 8.29 27.96
N THR A 342 -15.74 7.38 28.63
CA THR A 342 -14.48 7.71 29.29
C THR A 342 -13.41 7.87 28.21
N ARG A 343 -12.73 9.02 28.21
CA ARG A 343 -11.66 9.33 27.28
C ARG A 343 -10.32 9.46 28.00
N ARG A 344 -9.24 9.35 27.25
CA ARG A 344 -7.91 9.69 27.69
C ARG A 344 -7.22 10.60 26.69
N ALA A 345 -6.48 11.58 27.17
CA ALA A 345 -5.65 12.41 26.34
C ALA A 345 -4.36 11.68 25.98
N GLN A 346 -3.88 11.88 24.77
CA GLN A 346 -2.65 11.27 24.25
C GLN A 346 -1.82 12.33 23.53
N HIS A 347 -0.52 12.33 23.84
CA HIS A 347 0.52 13.00 23.08
C HIS A 347 1.44 11.92 22.51
N GLU A 348 1.60 11.89 21.20
CA GLU A 348 2.45 10.91 20.52
C GLU A 348 3.38 11.64 19.54
N GLU A 349 4.69 11.40 19.67
CA GLU A 349 5.70 11.81 18.71
C GLU A 349 6.42 10.57 18.18
N ARG A 350 6.58 10.49 16.87
CA ARG A 350 7.26 9.38 16.23
C ARG A 350 8.14 9.86 15.08
N THR A 351 9.34 9.29 15.01
CA THR A 351 10.26 9.50 13.89
C THR A 351 10.77 8.17 13.40
N THR A 352 10.50 7.86 12.15
CA THR A 352 10.99 6.66 11.47
C THR A 352 11.95 7.08 10.36
N ASN A 353 13.19 6.61 10.41
CA ASN A 353 14.18 6.80 9.35
C ASN A 353 14.53 5.43 8.78
N GLU A 354 14.50 5.32 7.46
CA GLU A 354 14.74 4.07 6.75
C GLU A 354 15.76 4.29 5.64
N PHE A 355 16.63 3.30 5.45
CA PHE A 355 17.48 3.20 4.26
C PHE A 355 17.35 1.79 3.70
N GLY A 356 17.14 1.70 2.41
CA GLY A 356 17.10 0.44 1.65
C GLY A 356 18.05 0.49 0.46
N LEU A 357 18.68 -0.63 0.19
CA LEU A 357 19.53 -0.87 -0.98
C LEU A 357 19.22 -2.26 -1.52
N ASP A 358 19.01 -2.37 -2.83
CA ASP A 358 18.80 -3.65 -3.52
C ASP A 358 19.69 -3.69 -4.77
N ASN A 359 20.56 -4.69 -4.84
CA ASN A 359 21.44 -4.94 -5.98
C ASN A 359 20.98 -6.21 -6.68
N GLN A 360 20.82 -6.13 -7.99
CA GLN A 360 20.28 -7.20 -8.82
C GLN A 360 21.19 -7.42 -10.02
N LEU A 361 21.44 -8.69 -10.33
CA LEU A 361 22.09 -9.11 -11.56
C LEU A 361 21.17 -10.09 -12.29
N GLU A 362 20.70 -9.67 -13.46
CA GLU A 362 19.85 -10.49 -14.33
C GLU A 362 20.69 -11.04 -15.48
N TYR A 363 20.61 -12.34 -15.69
CA TYR A 363 21.30 -13.03 -16.76
C TYR A 363 20.34 -13.89 -17.56
N LEU A 364 20.28 -13.62 -18.86
CA LEU A 364 19.47 -14.39 -19.82
C LEU A 364 20.35 -15.49 -20.43
N MET A 365 19.91 -16.73 -20.38
CA MET A 365 20.66 -17.85 -20.96
C MET A 365 19.73 -18.93 -21.52
N GLU A 366 20.27 -19.76 -22.37
CA GLU A 366 19.57 -20.92 -22.91
C GLU A 366 20.31 -22.22 -22.60
N THR A 367 19.56 -23.24 -22.19
CA THR A 367 20.07 -24.59 -21.98
C THR A 367 19.26 -25.58 -22.86
N GLY A 368 19.77 -25.85 -24.04
CA GLY A 368 19.03 -26.61 -25.05
C GLY A 368 17.79 -25.86 -25.53
N SER A 369 16.59 -26.35 -25.20
CA SER A 369 15.31 -25.73 -25.55
C SER A 369 14.69 -24.96 -24.39
N VAL A 370 15.38 -24.78 -23.27
CA VAL A 370 14.92 -24.06 -22.10
C VAL A 370 15.58 -22.68 -22.08
N SER A 371 14.75 -21.63 -22.06
CA SER A 371 15.21 -20.26 -21.82
C SER A 371 15.14 -19.97 -20.33
N HIS A 372 16.20 -19.36 -19.79
CA HIS A 372 16.33 -19.01 -18.37
C HIS A 372 16.45 -17.51 -18.21
N THR A 373 15.69 -16.94 -17.27
CA THR A 373 15.93 -15.61 -16.72
C THR A 373 16.41 -15.80 -15.28
N LEU A 374 17.73 -15.77 -15.10
CA LEU A 374 18.36 -15.86 -13.80
C LEU A 374 18.43 -14.49 -13.14
N LEU A 375 18.00 -14.36 -11.91
CA LEU A 375 18.10 -13.16 -11.10
C LEU A 375 18.81 -13.48 -9.79
N GLY A 376 20.02 -12.96 -9.60
CA GLY A 376 20.72 -12.97 -8.32
C GLY A 376 20.67 -11.60 -7.67
N GLY A 377 20.52 -11.54 -6.35
CA GLY A 377 20.50 -10.24 -5.70
C GLY A 377 20.93 -10.27 -4.23
N PHE A 378 21.34 -9.09 -3.80
CA PHE A 378 21.69 -8.78 -2.42
C PHE A 378 20.98 -7.49 -2.02
N ASP A 379 20.22 -7.53 -0.92
CA ASP A 379 19.62 -6.35 -0.38
C ASP A 379 20.04 -6.09 1.09
N TYR A 380 20.01 -4.82 1.46
CA TYR A 380 20.22 -4.34 2.81
C TYR A 380 19.14 -3.32 3.17
N LYS A 381 18.57 -3.48 4.35
CA LYS A 381 17.61 -2.55 4.93
C LYS A 381 18.04 -2.21 6.35
N THR A 382 17.98 -0.92 6.69
CA THR A 382 18.05 -0.48 8.08
C THR A 382 16.92 0.49 8.36
N SER A 383 16.33 0.38 9.54
CA SER A 383 15.30 1.31 10.00
C SER A 383 15.53 1.67 11.47
N LYS A 384 15.33 2.95 11.77
CA LYS A 384 15.37 3.50 13.12
C LYS A 384 14.03 4.16 13.41
N ASP A 385 13.28 3.58 14.34
CA ASP A 385 11.97 4.06 14.75
C ASP A 385 12.03 4.51 16.22
N LYS A 386 11.78 5.80 16.48
CA LYS A 386 11.71 6.37 17.81
C LYS A 386 10.28 6.81 18.08
N GLN A 387 9.70 6.35 19.19
CA GLN A 387 8.34 6.67 19.63
C GLN A 387 8.35 7.16 21.08
N LEU A 388 7.70 8.31 21.28
CA LEU A 388 7.26 8.79 22.60
C LEU A 388 5.73 8.79 22.59
N LEU A 389 5.11 8.17 23.59
CA LEU A 389 3.67 8.18 23.82
C LEU A 389 3.41 8.47 25.29
N GLU A 390 2.73 9.58 25.55
CA GLU A 390 2.33 10.03 26.88
C GLU A 390 0.80 10.06 26.96
N ARG A 391 0.27 9.81 28.15
CA ARG A 391 -1.17 9.68 28.39
C ARG A 391 -1.61 10.39 29.65
N GLY A 392 -2.71 11.13 29.54
CA GLY A 392 -3.46 11.72 30.66
C GLY A 392 -4.83 11.06 30.78
N SER A 393 -5.27 10.80 32.00
CA SER A 393 -6.58 10.22 32.32
C SER A 393 -7.25 11.02 33.43
N GLY A 394 -8.58 11.07 33.41
CA GLY A 394 -9.38 11.74 34.43
C GLY A 394 -10.81 11.94 33.96
N SER A 395 -11.76 12.06 34.90
CA SER A 395 -13.18 12.24 34.63
C SER A 395 -13.49 13.58 33.91
N GLN A 396 -12.57 14.55 33.97
CA GLN A 396 -12.69 15.81 33.20
C GLN A 396 -12.67 15.57 31.68
N TYR A 397 -12.25 14.39 31.23
CA TYR A 397 -12.23 13.99 29.83
C TYR A 397 -13.49 13.22 29.39
N ASP A 398 -14.36 12.83 30.32
CA ASP A 398 -15.58 12.09 29.98
C ASP A 398 -16.48 12.91 29.08
N LEU A 399 -17.18 12.27 28.14
CA LEU A 399 -18.01 12.91 27.15
C LEU A 399 -19.34 12.14 26.98
N ASP A 400 -20.47 12.80 27.22
CA ASP A 400 -21.76 12.27 26.88
C ASP A 400 -22.06 12.53 25.40
N TRP A 401 -22.13 11.46 24.59
CA TRP A 401 -22.35 11.56 23.15
C TRP A 401 -23.77 11.99 22.76
N THR A 402 -24.74 12.01 23.71
CA THR A 402 -26.09 12.52 23.48
C THR A 402 -26.20 14.03 23.66
N ASN A 403 -25.29 14.63 24.40
CA ASN A 403 -25.17 16.07 24.60
C ASN A 403 -23.69 16.46 24.78
N PRO A 404 -22.87 16.38 23.72
CA PRO A 404 -21.43 16.55 23.83
C PRO A 404 -21.06 18.00 24.21
N VAL A 405 -20.21 18.14 25.22
CA VAL A 405 -19.63 19.41 25.64
C VAL A 405 -18.14 19.34 25.41
N TYR A 406 -17.67 20.12 24.45
CA TYR A 406 -16.26 20.24 24.08
C TYR A 406 -15.58 21.43 24.76
N GLY A 407 -14.27 21.56 24.57
CA GLY A 407 -13.47 22.64 25.10
C GLY A 407 -12.67 22.26 26.37
N VAL A 408 -12.32 20.98 26.50
CA VAL A 408 -11.54 20.48 27.64
C VAL A 408 -10.14 21.11 27.65
N ASN A 409 -9.73 21.62 28.81
CA ASN A 409 -8.34 22.01 29.03
C ASN A 409 -7.49 20.76 29.38
N VAL A 410 -6.53 20.44 28.53
CA VAL A 410 -5.63 19.31 28.72
C VAL A 410 -4.29 19.81 29.23
N ASP A 411 -3.91 19.38 30.43
CA ASP A 411 -2.61 19.69 31.06
C ASP A 411 -1.64 18.51 30.81
N GLU A 412 -0.76 18.66 29.81
CA GLU A 412 0.25 17.65 29.47
C GLU A 412 1.26 17.42 30.59
N SER A 413 1.44 18.35 31.55
CA SER A 413 2.38 18.16 32.67
C SER A 413 1.95 17.04 33.60
N THR A 414 0.70 16.61 33.55
CA THR A 414 0.13 15.51 34.34
C THR A 414 0.25 14.15 33.67
N PHE A 415 0.74 14.12 32.43
CA PHE A 415 0.80 12.89 31.67
C PHE A 415 1.85 11.93 32.22
N LYS A 416 1.57 10.65 31.99
CA LYS A 416 2.50 9.56 32.25
C LYS A 416 3.01 9.00 30.96
N THR A 417 4.31 8.77 30.88
CA THR A 417 4.93 8.08 29.75
C THR A 417 4.39 6.65 29.67
N ALA A 418 3.74 6.34 28.58
CA ALA A 418 3.24 5.00 28.27
C ALA A 418 4.22 4.21 27.42
N THR A 419 4.98 4.91 26.57
CA THR A 419 6.02 4.35 25.71
C THR A 419 7.06 5.44 25.47
N ASP A 420 8.32 5.16 25.73
CA ASP A 420 9.47 5.92 25.24
C ASP A 420 10.52 4.90 24.79
N GLU A 421 10.59 4.68 23.50
CA GLU A 421 11.42 3.61 22.94
C GLU A 421 12.08 4.00 21.63
N GLN A 422 13.21 3.39 21.37
CA GLN A 422 13.86 3.39 20.05
C GLN A 422 14.10 1.97 19.60
N GLN A 423 13.58 1.63 18.43
CA GLN A 423 13.79 0.35 17.80
C GLN A 423 14.65 0.53 16.54
N ASN A 424 15.70 -0.27 16.43
CA ASN A 424 16.53 -0.36 15.25
C ASN A 424 16.36 -1.76 14.65
N LEU A 425 16.09 -1.84 13.36
CA LEU A 425 16.08 -3.05 12.57
C LEU A 425 17.19 -2.96 11.54
N ASP A 426 18.05 -3.96 11.50
CA ASP A 426 19.01 -4.19 10.42
C ASP A 426 18.69 -5.55 9.78
N GLN A 427 18.54 -5.58 8.46
CA GLN A 427 18.23 -6.80 7.70
C GLN A 427 19.11 -6.86 6.44
N MET A 428 19.63 -8.06 6.16
CA MET A 428 20.34 -8.37 4.93
C MET A 428 19.73 -9.62 4.32
N GLY A 429 19.69 -9.68 2.98
CA GLY A 429 19.18 -10.83 2.25
C GLY A 429 20.01 -11.13 1.01
N LEU A 430 20.24 -12.43 0.79
CA LEU A 430 20.77 -12.94 -0.47
C LEU A 430 19.68 -13.76 -1.13
N TYR A 431 19.39 -13.54 -2.41
CA TYR A 431 18.37 -14.26 -3.14
C TYR A 431 18.83 -14.67 -4.54
N LEU A 432 18.26 -15.77 -5.00
CA LEU A 432 18.44 -16.31 -6.35
C LEU A 432 17.08 -16.77 -6.87
N GLN A 433 16.80 -16.47 -8.13
CA GLN A 433 15.61 -16.87 -8.83
C GLN A 433 15.97 -17.33 -10.23
N ASP A 434 15.28 -18.38 -10.70
CA ASP A 434 15.29 -18.83 -12.09
C ASP A 434 13.86 -18.86 -12.61
N GLN A 435 13.60 -18.20 -13.72
CA GLN A 435 12.38 -18.29 -14.50
C GLN A 435 12.72 -19.06 -15.77
N MET A 436 12.21 -20.27 -15.86
CA MET A 436 12.45 -21.20 -16.94
C MET A 436 11.25 -21.27 -17.86
N SER A 437 11.46 -20.99 -19.13
CA SER A 437 10.45 -21.14 -20.18
C SER A 437 10.83 -22.30 -21.10
N TRP A 438 9.95 -23.29 -21.22
CA TRP A 438 10.10 -24.44 -22.12
C TRP A 438 8.81 -24.70 -22.91
N ASN A 439 8.81 -24.41 -24.18
CA ASN A 439 7.59 -24.37 -25.00
C ASN A 439 6.51 -23.49 -24.30
N SER A 440 5.37 -24.08 -23.92
CA SER A 440 4.29 -23.41 -23.21
C SER A 440 4.38 -23.54 -21.69
N TRP A 441 5.43 -24.15 -21.14
CA TRP A 441 5.63 -24.28 -19.71
C TRP A 441 6.47 -23.13 -19.17
N GLU A 442 6.01 -22.54 -18.08
CA GLU A 442 6.72 -21.54 -17.29
C GLU A 442 6.95 -22.11 -15.89
N TRP A 443 8.20 -22.24 -15.49
CA TRP A 443 8.57 -22.73 -14.16
C TRP A 443 9.40 -21.67 -13.42
N LEU A 444 8.92 -21.25 -12.28
CA LEU A 444 9.58 -20.30 -11.40
C LEU A 444 10.10 -21.00 -10.17
N VAL A 445 11.38 -20.83 -9.86
CA VAL A 445 12.02 -21.31 -8.64
C VAL A 445 12.82 -20.17 -8.01
N SER A 446 12.63 -19.93 -6.73
CA SER A 446 13.35 -18.86 -6.03
C SER A 446 13.70 -19.30 -4.62
N GLY A 447 14.88 -18.89 -4.14
CA GLY A 447 15.34 -19.08 -2.78
C GLY A 447 15.99 -17.83 -2.22
N ARG A 448 15.84 -17.59 -0.92
CA ARG A 448 16.41 -16.45 -0.22
C ARG A 448 16.82 -16.84 1.20
N TYR A 449 17.92 -16.29 1.66
CA TYR A 449 18.33 -16.36 3.04
C TYR A 449 18.44 -14.96 3.65
N ASP A 450 17.72 -14.73 4.75
CA ASP A 450 17.68 -13.48 5.49
C ASP A 450 18.43 -13.60 6.81
N TRP A 451 19.11 -12.51 7.18
CA TRP A 451 19.60 -12.22 8.52
C TRP A 451 18.99 -10.94 9.00
N SER A 452 18.45 -10.92 10.19
CA SER A 452 17.87 -9.71 10.80
C SER A 452 18.31 -9.55 12.25
N GLU A 453 18.56 -8.31 12.65
CA GLU A 453 18.81 -7.90 14.02
C GLU A 453 17.82 -6.80 14.40
N VAL A 454 17.09 -7.01 15.51
CA VAL A 454 16.19 -6.03 16.10
C VAL A 454 16.73 -5.65 17.46
N ARG A 455 17.04 -4.36 17.66
CA ARG A 455 17.48 -3.80 18.94
C ARG A 455 16.44 -2.79 19.42
N THR A 456 15.90 -3.00 20.61
CA THR A 456 14.93 -2.08 21.23
C THR A 456 15.50 -1.55 22.52
N HIS A 457 15.62 -0.23 22.61
CA HIS A 457 15.93 0.49 23.84
C HIS A 457 14.64 1.11 24.37
N ASP A 458 14.15 0.61 25.47
CA ASP A 458 13.02 1.17 26.22
C ASP A 458 13.58 2.13 27.29
N PHE A 459 13.37 3.43 27.05
CA PHE A 459 13.84 4.50 27.94
C PHE A 459 12.96 4.63 29.18
N THR A 460 11.74 4.07 29.19
CA THR A 460 10.82 4.12 30.32
C THR A 460 11.36 3.33 31.52
N ASN A 461 12.01 2.19 31.26
CA ASN A 461 12.59 1.31 32.27
C ASN A 461 14.11 1.09 32.12
N GLY A 462 14.74 1.72 31.13
CA GLY A 462 16.17 1.62 30.85
C GLY A 462 16.62 0.27 30.30
N SER A 463 15.69 -0.55 29.80
CA SER A 463 16.02 -1.87 29.27
C SER A 463 16.50 -1.84 27.83
N LEU A 464 17.43 -2.73 27.49
CA LEU A 464 17.88 -2.98 26.12
C LEU A 464 17.61 -4.44 25.79
N THR A 465 16.85 -4.67 24.73
CA THR A 465 16.63 -6.01 24.18
C THR A 465 17.22 -6.11 22.77
N GLN A 466 17.78 -7.28 22.46
CA GLN A 466 18.34 -7.59 21.16
C GLN A 466 17.86 -8.96 20.74
N GLN A 467 17.42 -9.06 19.50
CA GLN A 467 16.99 -10.31 18.88
C GLN A 467 17.67 -10.44 17.52
N ASN A 468 18.25 -11.60 17.29
CA ASN A 468 18.86 -11.98 16.01
C ASN A 468 18.11 -13.16 15.45
N ASP A 469 17.63 -13.02 14.23
CA ASP A 469 16.90 -14.06 13.52
C ASP A 469 17.52 -14.32 12.16
N SER A 470 17.36 -15.53 11.67
CA SER A 470 17.69 -15.87 10.30
C SER A 470 16.70 -16.88 9.75
N LYS A 471 16.43 -16.81 8.45
CA LYS A 471 15.44 -17.68 7.82
C LYS A 471 15.75 -17.90 6.35
N PHE A 472 15.61 -19.15 5.91
CA PHE A 472 15.51 -19.48 4.50
C PHE A 472 14.03 -19.43 4.09
N THR A 473 13.73 -18.68 3.03
CA THR A 473 12.42 -18.64 2.36
C THR A 473 12.57 -19.08 0.92
N TRP A 474 11.53 -19.69 0.37
CA TRP A 474 11.56 -20.19 -0.99
C TRP A 474 10.19 -20.14 -1.64
N ARG A 475 10.18 -20.15 -2.96
CA ARG A 475 8.98 -20.20 -3.78
C ARG A 475 9.22 -21.06 -4.99
N THR A 476 8.21 -21.80 -5.40
CA THR A 476 8.14 -22.45 -6.70
C THR A 476 6.76 -22.31 -7.29
N GLY A 477 6.67 -22.23 -8.60
CA GLY A 477 5.40 -22.15 -9.31
C GLY A 477 5.54 -22.68 -10.73
N LEU A 478 4.59 -23.48 -11.15
CA LEU A 478 4.51 -24.06 -12.49
C LEU A 478 3.24 -23.57 -13.17
N LEU A 479 3.36 -23.10 -14.40
CA LEU A 479 2.29 -22.58 -15.22
C LEU A 479 2.38 -23.19 -16.63
N TYR A 480 1.24 -23.42 -17.25
CA TYR A 480 1.15 -23.79 -18.66
C TYR A 480 0.38 -22.72 -19.43
N ALA A 481 1.04 -22.06 -20.37
CA ALA A 481 0.47 -21.01 -21.20
C ALA A 481 -0.08 -21.60 -22.51
N PHE A 482 -1.41 -21.67 -22.64
CA PHE A 482 -2.06 -22.09 -23.89
C PHE A 482 -2.09 -20.92 -24.89
N ASP A 483 -2.04 -21.22 -26.19
CA ASP A 483 -2.16 -20.23 -27.28
C ASP A 483 -3.48 -19.45 -27.22
N SER A 484 -4.49 -19.99 -26.58
CA SER A 484 -5.77 -19.30 -26.34
C SER A 484 -5.72 -18.17 -25.32
N GLY A 485 -4.57 -17.94 -24.68
CA GLY A 485 -4.39 -16.98 -23.57
C GLY A 485 -4.79 -17.53 -22.21
N LEU A 486 -5.14 -18.83 -22.11
CA LEU A 486 -5.45 -19.49 -20.85
C LEU A 486 -4.17 -19.98 -20.18
N SER A 487 -3.97 -19.71 -18.89
CA SER A 487 -2.76 -20.05 -18.15
C SER A 487 -3.08 -20.60 -16.74
N PRO A 488 -3.38 -21.91 -16.61
CA PRO A 488 -3.47 -22.56 -15.31
C PRO A 488 -2.10 -22.63 -14.64
N TYR A 489 -2.08 -22.49 -13.31
CA TYR A 489 -0.85 -22.59 -12.53
C TYR A 489 -1.08 -23.19 -11.14
N VAL A 490 0.02 -23.69 -10.57
CA VAL A 490 0.12 -24.05 -9.17
C VAL A 490 1.37 -23.41 -8.59
N SER A 491 1.31 -22.96 -7.33
CA SER A 491 2.49 -22.42 -6.65
C SER A 491 2.51 -22.75 -5.16
N TYR A 492 3.71 -22.76 -4.61
CA TYR A 492 3.97 -22.83 -3.18
C TYR A 492 4.98 -21.78 -2.79
N SER A 493 4.74 -21.07 -1.69
CA SER A 493 5.61 -19.99 -1.24
C SER A 493 5.64 -19.89 0.27
N THR A 494 6.76 -19.37 0.80
CA THR A 494 6.99 -19.16 2.23
C THR A 494 7.32 -17.70 2.51
N SER A 495 7.03 -17.22 3.73
CA SER A 495 7.36 -15.87 4.19
C SER A 495 8.04 -15.85 5.54
N PHE A 496 8.73 -14.74 5.78
CA PHE A 496 9.41 -14.41 7.00
C PHE A 496 9.23 -12.92 7.30
N GLU A 497 8.82 -12.62 8.54
CA GLU A 497 8.67 -11.24 9.01
C GLU A 497 9.23 -11.14 10.43
N PRO A 498 10.35 -10.39 10.67
CA PRO A 498 10.83 -10.11 12.01
C PRO A 498 9.74 -9.48 12.86
N ASN A 499 9.56 -9.96 14.09
CA ASN A 499 8.52 -9.43 14.96
C ASN A 499 9.02 -8.17 15.67
N LEU A 500 8.44 -7.03 15.32
CA LEU A 500 8.81 -5.73 15.86
C LEU A 500 7.97 -5.32 17.09
N GLN A 501 7.08 -6.20 17.59
CA GLN A 501 6.16 -5.87 18.67
C GLN A 501 6.86 -5.77 20.01
N THR A 502 6.76 -4.60 20.65
CA THR A 502 7.39 -4.28 21.95
C THR A 502 6.43 -4.33 23.13
N ASN A 503 5.13 -4.05 22.92
CA ASN A 503 4.11 -4.10 23.97
C ASN A 503 3.77 -5.56 24.33
N ARG A 504 4.52 -6.15 25.24
CA ARG A 504 4.37 -7.50 25.78
C ARG A 504 4.40 -7.50 27.31
N ALA A 505 3.95 -8.59 27.92
CA ALA A 505 3.98 -8.72 29.38
C ALA A 505 5.40 -8.53 29.94
N PRO A 506 5.55 -7.91 31.11
CA PRO A 506 6.86 -7.73 31.76
C PRO A 506 7.61 -9.07 31.93
N GLY A 507 8.89 -9.10 31.57
CA GLY A 507 9.74 -10.30 31.66
C GLY A 507 9.57 -11.32 30.56
N VAL A 508 8.65 -11.11 29.60
CA VAL A 508 8.49 -11.98 28.43
C VAL A 508 9.56 -11.63 27.39
N ALA A 509 10.23 -12.66 26.87
CA ALA A 509 11.20 -12.52 25.78
C ALA A 509 10.56 -11.92 24.51
N PRO A 510 11.34 -11.28 23.62
CA PRO A 510 10.87 -10.85 22.32
C PRO A 510 10.18 -11.99 21.55
N PHE A 511 9.12 -11.65 20.82
CA PHE A 511 8.38 -12.65 20.06
C PHE A 511 9.22 -13.19 18.90
N LYS A 512 9.07 -14.49 18.63
CA LYS A 512 9.68 -15.10 17.45
C LYS A 512 9.17 -14.43 16.19
N PRO A 513 9.95 -14.43 15.09
CA PRO A 513 9.50 -13.97 13.80
C PRO A 513 8.22 -14.66 13.37
N THR A 514 7.34 -13.90 12.74
CA THR A 514 6.17 -14.45 12.06
C THR A 514 6.62 -15.16 10.79
N THR A 515 6.11 -16.37 10.58
CA THR A 515 6.36 -17.14 9.35
C THR A 515 5.04 -17.50 8.68
N GLY A 516 5.07 -17.66 7.37
CA GLY A 516 3.91 -18.07 6.60
C GLY A 516 4.26 -19.05 5.51
N GLU A 517 3.28 -19.86 5.14
CA GLU A 517 3.34 -20.78 4.01
C GLU A 517 2.01 -20.80 3.28
N GLN A 518 2.05 -20.89 1.96
CA GLN A 518 0.88 -20.92 1.10
C GLN A 518 1.02 -21.90 -0.03
N ALA A 519 -0.04 -22.67 -0.27
CA ALA A 519 -0.30 -23.35 -1.52
C ALA A 519 -1.39 -22.59 -2.29
N GLU A 520 -1.20 -22.41 -3.60
CA GLU A 520 -2.16 -21.70 -4.47
C GLU A 520 -2.33 -22.47 -5.78
N ILE A 521 -3.56 -22.58 -6.24
CA ILE A 521 -3.93 -23.05 -7.57
C ILE A 521 -4.69 -21.93 -8.23
N GLY A 522 -4.30 -21.54 -9.43
CA GLY A 522 -4.94 -20.44 -10.12
C GLY A 522 -5.08 -20.66 -11.62
N LEU A 523 -5.85 -19.77 -12.19
CA LEU A 523 -6.13 -19.70 -13.61
C LEU A 523 -6.06 -18.24 -14.03
N LYS A 524 -5.29 -17.94 -15.06
CA LYS A 524 -5.29 -16.63 -15.72
C LYS A 524 -5.80 -16.79 -17.13
N TYR A 525 -6.50 -15.78 -17.62
CA TYR A 525 -7.04 -15.78 -18.97
C TYR A 525 -6.92 -14.41 -19.59
N GLN A 526 -6.10 -14.31 -20.61
CA GLN A 526 -5.83 -13.10 -21.39
C GLN A 526 -6.01 -13.40 -22.88
N PRO A 527 -7.26 -13.44 -23.39
CA PRO A 527 -7.51 -13.74 -24.80
C PRO A 527 -7.01 -12.62 -25.73
N VAL A 528 -6.94 -11.40 -25.21
CA VAL A 528 -6.42 -10.20 -25.88
C VAL A 528 -5.80 -9.28 -24.82
N ASP A 529 -4.90 -8.39 -25.20
CA ASP A 529 -4.18 -7.49 -24.28
C ASP A 529 -5.10 -6.57 -23.46
N SER A 530 -6.27 -6.27 -24.00
CA SER A 530 -7.28 -5.43 -23.34
C SER A 530 -8.16 -6.17 -22.31
N THR A 531 -7.90 -7.47 -22.04
CA THR A 531 -8.71 -8.27 -21.09
C THR A 531 -7.84 -9.22 -20.31
N LEU A 532 -7.85 -9.10 -18.99
CA LEU A 532 -7.21 -10.01 -18.04
C LEU A 532 -8.24 -10.49 -17.02
N MET A 533 -8.38 -11.80 -16.90
CA MET A 533 -9.19 -12.47 -15.87
C MET A 533 -8.31 -13.36 -15.03
N THR A 534 -8.54 -13.40 -13.73
CA THR A 534 -7.80 -14.25 -12.80
C THR A 534 -8.74 -14.94 -11.84
N LEU A 535 -8.44 -16.19 -11.53
CA LEU A 535 -9.09 -16.99 -10.48
C LEU A 535 -8.00 -17.66 -9.66
N ALA A 536 -8.06 -17.56 -8.32
CA ALA A 536 -7.14 -18.20 -7.42
C ALA A 536 -7.86 -18.89 -6.26
N LEU A 537 -7.38 -20.06 -5.91
CA LEU A 537 -7.75 -20.84 -4.72
C LEU A 537 -6.49 -20.92 -3.85
N TYR A 538 -6.56 -20.47 -2.62
CA TYR A 538 -5.40 -20.45 -1.73
C TYR A 538 -5.67 -21.12 -0.37
N ASP A 539 -4.60 -21.64 0.21
CA ASP A 539 -4.53 -22.15 1.57
C ASP A 539 -3.27 -21.59 2.22
N LEU A 540 -3.45 -20.63 3.09
CA LEU A 540 -2.39 -19.82 3.71
C LEU A 540 -2.39 -20.02 5.21
N THR A 541 -1.23 -20.32 5.78
CA THR A 541 -1.02 -20.45 7.22
C THR A 541 0.00 -19.43 7.70
N GLN A 542 -0.26 -18.80 8.85
CA GLN A 542 0.64 -17.91 9.55
C GLN A 542 0.92 -18.42 10.96
N ASP A 543 2.18 -18.56 11.32
CA ASP A 543 2.67 -18.96 12.65
C ASP A 543 3.30 -17.79 13.39
N ASN A 544 3.35 -17.86 14.73
CA ASN A 544 3.91 -16.84 15.64
C ASN A 544 3.21 -15.47 15.50
N VAL A 545 1.89 -15.45 15.41
CA VAL A 545 1.10 -14.22 15.32
C VAL A 545 1.04 -13.53 16.67
N ALA A 546 1.49 -12.26 16.76
CA ALA A 546 1.27 -11.45 17.94
C ALA A 546 -0.19 -10.96 17.96
N THR A 547 -0.95 -11.35 18.98
CA THR A 547 -2.36 -10.99 19.16
C THR A 547 -2.54 -10.13 20.41
N TYR A 548 -3.24 -8.98 20.27
CA TYR A 548 -3.53 -8.12 21.40
C TYR A 548 -4.58 -8.75 22.32
N ASN A 549 -4.20 -8.95 23.58
CA ASN A 549 -5.11 -9.36 24.65
C ASN A 549 -5.67 -8.12 25.34
N SER A 550 -6.91 -7.78 25.05
CA SER A 550 -7.55 -6.57 25.59
C SER A 550 -7.81 -6.63 27.10
N ALA A 551 -7.86 -7.82 27.69
CA ALA A 551 -8.04 -7.99 29.12
C ALA A 551 -6.76 -7.66 29.90
N GLU A 552 -5.61 -7.95 29.30
CA GLU A 552 -4.28 -7.77 29.91
C GLU A 552 -3.59 -6.46 29.46
N GLY A 553 -3.99 -5.91 28.30
CA GLY A 553 -3.43 -4.67 27.77
C GLY A 553 -2.11 -4.80 27.02
N TRP A 554 -1.66 -6.02 26.69
CA TRP A 554 -0.44 -6.30 25.92
C TRP A 554 -0.68 -7.33 24.82
N PHE A 555 0.32 -7.50 23.95
CA PHE A 555 0.32 -8.57 22.96
C PHE A 555 0.83 -9.88 23.56
N GLU A 556 0.26 -10.97 23.08
CA GLU A 556 0.68 -12.33 23.35
C GLU A 556 1.07 -13.01 22.03
N ASN A 557 1.96 -14.00 22.08
CA ASN A 557 2.27 -14.84 20.95
C ASN A 557 1.12 -15.83 20.75
N ALA A 558 0.19 -15.49 19.86
CA ALA A 558 -1.10 -16.20 19.74
C ALA A 558 -1.02 -17.52 18.98
N GLY A 559 0.09 -17.85 18.39
CA GLY A 559 0.25 -19.13 17.73
C GLY A 559 -0.06 -19.09 16.22
N LYS A 560 -1.16 -19.71 15.76
CA LYS A 560 -1.38 -20.02 14.34
C LYS A 560 -2.74 -19.51 13.83
N VAL A 561 -2.72 -18.83 12.69
CA VAL A 561 -3.92 -18.47 11.91
C VAL A 561 -3.84 -19.13 10.54
N ARG A 562 -4.92 -19.77 10.10
CA ARG A 562 -5.05 -20.32 8.74
C ARG A 562 -6.16 -19.61 8.01
N SER A 563 -5.89 -19.17 6.78
CA SER A 563 -6.83 -18.52 5.89
C SER A 563 -6.92 -19.30 4.57
N LYS A 564 -8.13 -19.64 4.17
CA LYS A 564 -8.44 -20.27 2.90
C LYS A 564 -9.42 -19.40 2.14
N GLY A 565 -9.31 -19.40 0.82
CA GLY A 565 -10.25 -18.58 0.05
C GLY A 565 -10.23 -18.82 -1.43
N VAL A 566 -11.16 -18.10 -2.05
CA VAL A 566 -11.34 -18.01 -3.50
C VAL A 566 -11.31 -16.54 -3.88
N GLU A 567 -10.55 -16.19 -4.90
CA GLU A 567 -10.43 -14.85 -5.44
C GLU A 567 -10.66 -14.90 -6.95
N ALA A 568 -11.55 -14.06 -7.46
CA ALA A 568 -11.75 -13.88 -8.89
C ALA A 568 -11.68 -12.39 -9.22
N GLU A 569 -11.03 -12.03 -10.31
CA GLU A 569 -10.86 -10.64 -10.74
C GLU A 569 -10.91 -10.54 -12.27
N ILE A 570 -11.50 -9.48 -12.77
CA ILE A 570 -11.54 -9.13 -14.20
C ILE A 570 -11.21 -7.66 -14.39
N HIS A 571 -10.30 -7.38 -15.31
CA HIS A 571 -10.06 -6.08 -15.91
C HIS A 571 -10.20 -6.22 -17.42
N SER A 572 -11.09 -5.45 -18.04
CA SER A 572 -11.35 -5.58 -19.47
C SER A 572 -11.77 -4.24 -20.08
N THR A 573 -11.20 -3.93 -21.23
CA THR A 573 -11.68 -2.87 -22.12
C THR A 573 -12.27 -3.52 -23.37
N LEU A 574 -13.59 -3.43 -23.52
CA LEU A 574 -14.34 -4.02 -24.64
C LEU A 574 -14.64 -2.94 -25.66
N MET A 575 -14.48 -3.28 -26.95
CA MET A 575 -14.80 -2.39 -28.08
C MET A 575 -14.16 -0.98 -27.96
N ASP A 576 -13.02 -0.87 -27.24
CA ASP A 576 -12.25 0.36 -26.94
C ASP A 576 -13.00 1.43 -26.14
N ASN A 577 -14.25 1.19 -25.75
CA ASN A 577 -15.10 2.21 -25.13
C ASN A 577 -15.90 1.72 -23.92
N ILE A 578 -15.81 0.44 -23.55
CA ILE A 578 -16.43 -0.10 -22.34
C ILE A 578 -15.34 -0.66 -21.44
N ASN A 579 -15.16 -0.06 -20.26
CA ASN A 579 -14.28 -0.59 -19.24
C ASN A 579 -15.08 -1.39 -18.21
N LEU A 580 -14.58 -2.58 -17.86
CA LEU A 580 -15.15 -3.45 -16.84
C LEU A 580 -14.07 -3.82 -15.84
N ILE A 581 -14.36 -3.61 -14.56
CA ILE A 581 -13.56 -4.08 -13.43
C ILE A 581 -14.52 -4.87 -12.55
N GLY A 582 -14.13 -6.05 -12.14
CA GLY A 582 -14.93 -6.86 -11.23
C GLY A 582 -14.06 -7.72 -10.34
N SER A 583 -14.49 -7.90 -9.10
CA SER A 583 -13.82 -8.79 -8.16
C SER A 583 -14.80 -9.52 -7.27
N TYR A 584 -14.42 -10.73 -6.89
CA TYR A 584 -15.09 -11.51 -5.86
C TYR A 584 -14.05 -12.15 -4.95
N THR A 585 -14.33 -12.14 -3.66
CA THR A 585 -13.47 -12.74 -2.64
C THR A 585 -14.33 -13.52 -1.66
N HIS A 586 -13.95 -14.77 -1.41
CA HIS A 586 -14.40 -15.54 -0.24
C HIS A 586 -13.20 -15.84 0.64
N THR A 587 -13.29 -15.53 1.95
CA THR A 587 -12.22 -15.77 2.93
C THR A 587 -12.76 -16.52 4.14
N ASP A 588 -12.22 -17.71 4.43
CA ASP A 588 -12.41 -18.45 5.68
C ASP A 588 -11.12 -18.47 6.49
N ALA A 589 -10.98 -17.51 7.40
CA ALA A 589 -9.82 -17.41 8.30
C ALA A 589 -10.19 -17.94 9.69
N LYS A 590 -9.31 -18.76 10.30
CA LYS A 590 -9.48 -19.36 11.62
C LYS A 590 -8.22 -19.30 12.43
N THR A 591 -8.34 -18.90 13.68
CA THR A 591 -7.29 -19.06 14.71
C THR A 591 -7.19 -20.55 15.04
N LYS A 592 -6.07 -21.19 14.74
CA LYS A 592 -5.86 -22.63 14.93
C LYS A 592 -5.23 -22.97 16.27
N SER A 593 -4.38 -22.08 16.80
CA SER A 593 -3.86 -22.15 18.16
C SER A 593 -3.64 -20.73 18.68
N THR A 594 -3.78 -20.54 20.00
CA THR A 594 -3.69 -19.22 20.64
C THR A 594 -3.50 -19.39 22.14
N THR A 595 -2.84 -18.39 22.78
CA THR A 595 -2.78 -18.25 24.23
C THR A 595 -3.98 -17.47 24.78
N VAL A 596 -4.67 -16.70 23.92
CA VAL A 596 -5.83 -15.88 24.33
C VAL A 596 -7.07 -16.77 24.46
N ALA A 597 -7.53 -16.96 25.69
CA ALA A 597 -8.66 -17.86 26.02
C ALA A 597 -9.94 -17.50 25.23
N GLY A 598 -10.58 -18.51 24.66
CA GLY A 598 -11.87 -18.39 23.96
C GLY A 598 -11.76 -17.88 22.52
N THR A 599 -10.55 -17.80 21.95
CA THR A 599 -10.35 -17.36 20.55
C THR A 599 -9.94 -18.50 19.61
N GLU A 600 -9.60 -19.69 20.11
CA GLU A 600 -9.29 -20.86 19.29
C GLU A 600 -10.53 -21.33 18.47
N GLY A 601 -10.32 -21.66 17.22
CA GLY A 601 -11.36 -22.02 16.26
C GLY A 601 -12.21 -20.83 15.76
N LYS A 602 -12.01 -19.63 16.31
CA LYS A 602 -12.76 -18.42 15.94
C LYS A 602 -12.15 -17.75 14.70
N THR A 603 -13.01 -16.98 14.01
CA THR A 603 -12.55 -16.09 12.94
C THR A 603 -11.95 -14.83 13.56
N PRO A 604 -10.76 -14.39 13.17
CA PRO A 604 -10.24 -13.10 13.61
C PRO A 604 -11.19 -11.95 13.27
N ALA A 605 -11.24 -10.93 14.12
CA ALA A 605 -12.11 -9.77 13.89
C ALA A 605 -11.78 -9.04 12.59
N ARG A 606 -12.74 -8.28 12.02
CA ARG A 606 -12.61 -7.47 10.82
C ARG A 606 -12.43 -8.24 9.50
N ILE A 607 -12.64 -9.52 9.45
CA ILE A 607 -12.53 -10.30 8.21
C ILE A 607 -13.93 -10.57 7.66
N PRO A 608 -14.37 -9.88 6.57
CA PRO A 608 -15.60 -10.23 5.87
C PRO A 608 -15.44 -11.59 5.18
N ALA A 609 -16.43 -12.47 5.34
CA ALA A 609 -16.40 -13.78 4.70
C ALA A 609 -16.56 -13.69 3.17
N HIS A 610 -17.31 -12.71 2.70
CA HIS A 610 -17.56 -12.47 1.28
C HIS A 610 -17.41 -10.99 0.98
N MET A 611 -16.76 -10.67 -0.12
CA MET A 611 -16.70 -9.33 -0.71
C MET A 611 -16.87 -9.46 -2.21
N ALA A 612 -17.55 -8.49 -2.83
CA ALA A 612 -17.69 -8.40 -4.27
C ALA A 612 -17.67 -6.94 -4.70
N SER A 613 -17.08 -6.65 -5.84
CA SER A 613 -17.12 -5.33 -6.43
C SER A 613 -17.23 -5.41 -7.94
N ALA A 614 -17.91 -4.44 -8.52
CA ALA A 614 -17.99 -4.28 -9.96
C ALA A 614 -18.01 -2.79 -10.31
N PHE A 615 -17.28 -2.41 -11.33
CA PHE A 615 -17.30 -1.07 -11.91
C PHE A 615 -17.37 -1.21 -13.44
N ALA A 616 -18.28 -0.47 -14.06
CA ALA A 616 -18.40 -0.42 -15.49
C ALA A 616 -18.46 1.04 -15.96
N SER A 617 -17.75 1.38 -17.03
CA SER A 617 -17.87 2.69 -17.67
C SER A 617 -18.04 2.55 -19.19
N TYR A 618 -18.77 3.48 -19.78
CA TYR A 618 -18.99 3.57 -21.20
C TYR A 618 -18.63 4.95 -21.70
N THR A 619 -17.77 5.01 -22.72
CA THR A 619 -17.41 6.25 -23.42
C THR A 619 -18.12 6.30 -24.76
N VAL A 620 -18.89 7.35 -25.01
CA VAL A 620 -19.63 7.55 -26.27
C VAL A 620 -18.64 7.78 -27.42
N PRO A 621 -18.59 6.90 -28.44
CA PRO A 621 -17.54 6.95 -29.48
C PRO A 621 -17.78 8.01 -30.55
N GLY A 622 -19.00 8.57 -30.67
CA GLY A 622 -19.34 9.52 -31.72
C GLY A 622 -20.63 10.30 -31.50
N GLY A 623 -20.98 11.18 -32.45
CA GLY A 623 -22.19 12.02 -32.36
C GLY A 623 -22.03 13.23 -31.43
N ALA A 624 -23.16 13.81 -31.04
CA ALA A 624 -23.21 15.06 -30.25
C ALA A 624 -22.65 14.89 -28.82
N LEU A 625 -22.58 13.67 -28.31
CA LEU A 625 -22.07 13.32 -26.98
C LEU A 625 -20.74 12.56 -27.03
N LYS A 626 -20.01 12.66 -28.15
CA LYS A 626 -18.69 12.03 -28.28
C LYS A 626 -17.80 12.38 -27.09
N SER A 627 -17.02 11.42 -26.58
CA SER A 627 -16.16 11.52 -25.39
C SER A 627 -16.88 11.65 -24.05
N LEU A 628 -18.22 11.65 -24.01
CA LEU A 628 -18.93 11.52 -22.75
C LEU A 628 -18.70 10.12 -22.19
N THR A 629 -18.13 10.05 -20.98
CA THR A 629 -17.94 8.80 -20.25
C THR A 629 -18.85 8.77 -19.05
N ALA A 630 -19.67 7.74 -18.91
CA ALA A 630 -20.47 7.47 -17.72
C ALA A 630 -20.03 6.16 -17.10
N GLY A 631 -19.89 6.14 -15.77
CA GLY A 631 -19.48 4.96 -15.00
C GLY A 631 -20.35 4.74 -13.78
N VAL A 632 -20.53 3.46 -13.43
CA VAL A 632 -21.24 3.03 -12.22
C VAL A 632 -20.46 1.93 -11.53
N GLY A 633 -20.46 1.96 -10.20
CA GLY A 633 -19.78 0.98 -9.38
C GLY A 633 -20.70 0.44 -8.28
N MET A 634 -20.45 -0.80 -7.87
CA MET A 634 -21.06 -1.45 -6.72
C MET A 634 -19.97 -2.15 -5.91
N ARG A 635 -20.06 -2.03 -4.59
CA ARG A 635 -19.17 -2.74 -3.65
C ARG A 635 -20.03 -3.37 -2.54
N TYR A 636 -19.97 -4.70 -2.45
CA TYR A 636 -20.56 -5.48 -1.37
C TYR A 636 -19.49 -5.88 -0.38
N ILE A 637 -19.68 -5.54 0.89
CA ILE A 637 -18.85 -5.97 2.01
C ILE A 637 -19.72 -6.83 2.91
N GLY A 638 -19.39 -8.10 3.01
CA GLY A 638 -20.15 -9.06 3.82
C GLY A 638 -19.99 -8.84 5.31
N THR A 639 -20.74 -9.60 6.10
CA THR A 639 -20.65 -9.55 7.55
C THR A 639 -19.25 -9.96 8.04
N SER A 640 -18.77 -9.29 9.10
CA SER A 640 -17.54 -9.67 9.81
C SER A 640 -17.79 -9.77 11.30
N TYR A 641 -16.93 -10.50 12.02
CA TYR A 641 -16.97 -10.49 13.47
C TYR A 641 -16.35 -9.22 14.03
N GLY A 642 -16.97 -8.66 15.08
CA GLY A 642 -16.54 -7.43 15.71
C GLY A 642 -15.53 -7.61 16.84
N ASP A 643 -15.26 -8.86 17.24
CA ASP A 643 -14.26 -9.21 18.25
C ASP A 643 -13.63 -10.58 17.99
N ALA A 644 -12.50 -10.86 18.62
CA ALA A 644 -11.77 -12.11 18.47
C ALA A 644 -12.51 -13.34 19.03
N LYS A 645 -13.45 -13.15 19.96
CA LYS A 645 -14.27 -14.23 20.55
C LYS A 645 -15.54 -14.52 19.74
N ASN A 646 -15.81 -13.74 18.69
CA ASN A 646 -16.99 -13.82 17.84
C ASN A 646 -18.32 -13.61 18.58
N THR A 647 -18.36 -12.71 19.57
CA THR A 647 -19.54 -12.45 20.38
C THR A 647 -20.59 -11.60 19.68
N PHE A 648 -20.19 -10.80 18.67
CA PHE A 648 -21.10 -10.02 17.84
C PHE A 648 -20.59 -9.87 16.41
N LYS A 649 -21.47 -9.48 15.51
CA LYS A 649 -21.16 -9.25 14.09
C LYS A 649 -21.40 -7.80 13.70
N VAL A 650 -20.57 -7.29 12.80
CA VAL A 650 -20.79 -6.10 12.02
C VAL A 650 -21.64 -6.47 10.81
N PRO A 651 -22.76 -5.79 10.53
CA PRO A 651 -23.62 -6.08 9.38
C PRO A 651 -22.92 -5.89 8.04
N SER A 652 -23.41 -6.56 7.01
CA SER A 652 -23.00 -6.33 5.62
C SER A 652 -23.51 -4.99 5.10
N VAL A 653 -22.88 -4.49 4.05
CA VAL A 653 -23.26 -3.25 3.38
C VAL A 653 -23.09 -3.34 1.87
N ASP A 654 -24.00 -2.70 1.14
CA ASP A 654 -23.92 -2.43 -0.29
C ASP A 654 -23.65 -0.93 -0.49
N LEU A 655 -22.62 -0.61 -1.27
CA LEU A 655 -22.22 0.75 -1.61
C LEU A 655 -22.24 0.92 -3.12
N TYR A 656 -22.75 2.06 -3.58
CA TYR A 656 -22.85 2.37 -5.00
C TYR A 656 -22.05 3.64 -5.30
N ASP A 657 -21.32 3.61 -6.41
CA ASP A 657 -20.47 4.70 -6.89
C ASP A 657 -20.91 5.09 -8.30
N ALA A 658 -20.72 6.36 -8.67
CA ALA A 658 -21.05 6.87 -9.99
C ALA A 658 -20.02 7.89 -10.47
N MET A 659 -19.80 7.94 -11.76
CA MET A 659 -18.86 8.85 -12.41
C MET A 659 -19.44 9.35 -13.74
N LEU A 660 -19.17 10.63 -14.05
CA LEU A 660 -19.44 11.23 -15.35
C LEU A 660 -18.24 12.10 -15.74
N SER A 661 -17.71 11.91 -16.94
CA SER A 661 -16.58 12.69 -17.47
C SER A 661 -16.85 13.14 -18.90
N TYR A 662 -16.36 14.32 -19.27
CA TYR A 662 -16.53 14.87 -20.61
C TYR A 662 -15.31 15.67 -21.07
N ASP A 663 -14.87 15.45 -22.32
CA ASP A 663 -13.83 16.26 -22.97
C ASP A 663 -14.46 17.52 -23.55
N LEU A 664 -14.07 18.67 -23.01
CA LEU A 664 -14.62 19.98 -23.42
C LEU A 664 -14.17 20.42 -24.81
N GLY A 665 -13.08 19.83 -25.33
CA GLY A 665 -12.61 20.03 -26.71
C GLY A 665 -13.62 19.61 -27.76
N GLU A 666 -14.54 18.71 -27.43
CA GLU A 666 -15.64 18.29 -28.31
C GLU A 666 -16.74 19.36 -28.43
N ILE A 667 -16.92 20.21 -27.40
CA ILE A 667 -17.85 21.35 -27.45
C ILE A 667 -17.21 22.51 -28.22
N ASN A 668 -15.96 22.82 -27.88
CA ASN A 668 -15.25 23.97 -28.47
C ASN A 668 -13.76 23.64 -28.60
N ARG A 669 -13.23 23.75 -29.81
CA ARG A 669 -11.80 23.50 -30.12
C ARG A 669 -10.84 24.35 -29.28
N SER A 670 -11.26 25.52 -28.81
CA SER A 670 -10.42 26.35 -27.92
C SER A 670 -10.23 25.74 -26.54
N LEU A 671 -11.07 24.76 -26.16
CA LEU A 671 -10.99 24.01 -24.91
C LEU A 671 -10.30 22.63 -25.11
N LYS A 672 -9.64 22.41 -26.24
CA LYS A 672 -8.91 21.17 -26.48
C LYS A 672 -7.92 20.92 -25.33
N GLY A 673 -7.96 19.68 -24.79
CA GLY A 673 -7.17 19.26 -23.63
C GLY A 673 -7.82 19.53 -22.28
N ALA A 674 -8.93 20.25 -22.23
CA ALA A 674 -9.73 20.45 -21.03
C ALA A 674 -10.78 19.35 -20.88
N SER A 675 -10.89 18.76 -19.69
CA SER A 675 -11.95 17.82 -19.35
C SER A 675 -12.56 18.13 -17.99
N VAL A 676 -13.80 17.73 -17.79
CA VAL A 676 -14.49 17.79 -16.50
C VAL A 676 -14.90 16.40 -16.10
N GLN A 677 -14.83 16.10 -14.80
CA GLN A 677 -15.25 14.84 -14.23
C GLN A 677 -16.01 15.06 -12.93
N PHE A 678 -17.10 14.32 -12.75
CA PHE A 678 -17.87 14.26 -11.52
C PHE A 678 -17.83 12.84 -10.99
N ASN A 679 -17.51 12.69 -9.70
CA ASN A 679 -17.55 11.41 -9.02
C ASN A 679 -18.44 11.52 -7.78
N VAL A 680 -19.20 10.47 -7.53
CA VAL A 680 -20.01 10.30 -6.33
C VAL A 680 -19.73 8.90 -5.79
N ASN A 681 -19.07 8.82 -4.63
CA ASN A 681 -18.91 7.56 -3.92
C ASN A 681 -19.98 7.45 -2.83
N ASN A 682 -20.49 6.24 -2.59
CA ASN A 682 -21.60 5.97 -1.70
C ASN A 682 -22.83 6.83 -2.04
N VAL A 683 -23.32 6.70 -3.26
CA VAL A 683 -24.42 7.52 -3.84
C VAL A 683 -25.64 7.57 -2.94
N ALA A 684 -26.00 6.44 -2.30
CA ALA A 684 -27.16 6.33 -1.41
C ALA A 684 -26.94 6.96 -0.03
N ASP A 685 -25.74 7.45 0.27
CA ASP A 685 -25.33 7.92 1.61
C ASP A 685 -25.58 6.88 2.73
N THR A 686 -25.35 5.61 2.40
CA THR A 686 -25.56 4.52 3.32
C THR A 686 -24.70 4.71 4.57
N LYS A 687 -25.37 4.74 5.75
CA LYS A 687 -24.70 4.78 7.06
C LYS A 687 -24.38 3.36 7.49
N TYR A 688 -23.13 3.06 7.77
CA TYR A 688 -22.69 1.72 8.15
C TYR A 688 -21.49 1.77 9.08
N VAL A 689 -21.29 0.68 9.81
CA VAL A 689 -20.06 0.43 10.56
C VAL A 689 -19.10 -0.33 9.64
N ALA A 690 -17.94 0.26 9.34
CA ALA A 690 -16.95 -0.36 8.45
C ALA A 690 -16.33 -1.63 9.07
N SER A 691 -15.96 -1.56 10.33
CA SER A 691 -15.48 -2.71 11.10
C SER A 691 -15.42 -2.43 12.60
N CYS A 692 -15.29 -3.49 13.41
CA CYS A 692 -14.89 -3.42 14.80
C CYS A 692 -13.72 -4.39 15.04
N ALA A 693 -12.73 -3.98 15.87
CA ALA A 693 -11.64 -4.85 16.32
C ALA A 693 -11.95 -5.52 17.68
N SER A 694 -12.78 -4.85 18.46
CA SER A 694 -13.27 -5.25 19.77
C SER A 694 -14.58 -4.48 20.04
N ASP A 695 -15.19 -4.72 21.17
CA ASP A 695 -16.34 -3.95 21.67
C ASP A 695 -16.02 -2.47 21.98
N THR A 696 -14.72 -2.13 22.06
CA THR A 696 -14.23 -0.77 22.29
C THR A 696 -13.59 -0.10 21.08
N ALA A 697 -13.62 -0.74 19.91
CA ALA A 697 -12.90 -0.22 18.73
C ALA A 697 -13.70 -0.48 17.44
N CYS A 698 -14.82 0.21 17.29
CA CYS A 698 -15.63 0.25 16.08
C CYS A 698 -15.39 1.54 15.29
N PHE A 699 -15.65 1.51 13.98
CA PHE A 699 -15.44 2.63 13.06
C PHE A 699 -16.63 2.76 12.12
N TYR A 700 -17.18 3.96 12.00
CA TYR A 700 -18.14 4.25 10.94
C TYR A 700 -17.46 4.32 9.57
N GLY A 701 -18.14 3.80 8.56
CA GLY A 701 -17.72 3.89 7.18
C GLY A 701 -17.83 5.31 6.62
N ILE A 702 -17.23 5.51 5.45
CA ILE A 702 -17.22 6.79 4.75
C ILE A 702 -18.62 7.05 4.18
N GLY A 703 -19.20 8.20 4.47
CA GLY A 703 -20.44 8.69 3.90
C GLY A 703 -20.29 9.07 2.43
N ARG A 704 -21.34 9.67 1.86
CA ARG A 704 -21.32 10.12 0.47
C ARG A 704 -20.27 11.21 0.26
N THR A 705 -19.37 10.99 -0.71
CA THR A 705 -18.44 12.00 -1.20
C THR A 705 -18.82 12.39 -2.64
N VAL A 706 -18.85 13.69 -2.91
CA VAL A 706 -19.14 14.25 -4.23
C VAL A 706 -17.98 15.12 -4.61
N THR A 707 -17.40 14.89 -5.77
CA THR A 707 -16.25 15.65 -6.28
C THR A 707 -16.49 16.10 -7.72
N ALA A 708 -15.96 17.27 -8.05
CA ALA A 708 -15.90 17.83 -9.39
C ALA A 708 -14.44 18.17 -9.70
N THR A 709 -13.94 17.63 -10.79
CA THR A 709 -12.54 17.78 -11.24
C THR A 709 -12.51 18.46 -12.59
N VAL A 710 -11.69 19.48 -12.74
CA VAL A 710 -11.32 20.07 -14.03
C VAL A 710 -9.85 19.75 -14.27
N ASN A 711 -9.57 19.16 -15.41
CA ASN A 711 -8.22 18.78 -15.81
C ASN A 711 -7.88 19.44 -17.15
N TYR A 712 -6.67 19.99 -17.29
CA TYR A 712 -6.19 20.59 -18.53
C TYR A 712 -4.83 20.04 -18.91
N ARG A 713 -4.75 19.50 -20.14
CA ARG A 713 -3.52 18.92 -20.72
C ARG A 713 -3.24 19.59 -22.06
N TRP A 714 -1.94 20.01 -22.32
CA TRP A 714 -1.54 20.66 -23.56
C TRP A 714 -0.18 20.19 -24.06
#